data_12d7a33ad5c1ec05a5e8469746bf4648
#
_entry.id   12d7a33ad5c1ec05a5e8469746bf4648
#
_cell.length_a   1.000
_cell.length_b   1.000
_cell.length_c   1.000
_cell.angle_alpha   90.00
_cell.angle_beta   90.00
_cell.angle_gamma   90.00
#
_symmetry.space_group_name_H-M   'P 1'
#
loop_
_entity.id
_entity.type
_entity.pdbx_description
1 polymer ?
#
loop_
_entity_poly.entity_id
_entity_poly.type
_entity_poly.pdbx_seq_one_letter_code
_entity_poly.pdbx_strand_id
1 'polypeptide(L)'
;MALVPLNLFATHDGKSKRQHITCVYKCGDACSKPVPNRSDNEYFGDVVKALSRRSMLQAGGVAVLAVGAGSVLAACSSESQPAASSTASSAAPAEPPPGMNFASVAPNSEDAVVVADGYQQAVVISWGDPVLPGAPAFDVNNQTGDAQRGQFGFNNDFAGLLPIPGSRNRFLLVTNFEYVTPQFMFSGYDPDAPTREQFDVEIAAVGMGVVEVERTADGLKPVMGRYNRRITADSPMTLTGPAVGSEFVKTAADPEGRTVAGTFANCAGGVTPWGTVLSGEENFQDYFGAAEGSPAPAPVQADRLDRYGVSLEPTELKWETFDPRFDLVATPNEPNRFGYVVELNPWDPNSAPVKHSAMGRLKHEGANIYITDDGTVVAYTGDDERFDYMYKFVSSKKMQDPGPDMSNTAAMAHNMTILDEGTLYVAKLSSDIPPSEIDGSGELPPSGSFSGTGTWLPLLRSGPDGQAESLVDGITAQEVAVFTRMAADKAGATKMDRPEDFEANPKTGKVYVALTNNSKRGAPGEAGPDAANPRNDNKSGQVLEITDNHAGTDFTWDLLLVCGDPDAADTYYGGFDKSKVSPISCPDNLAFDSHGNLWISTDGNALDSNDGLFAVALDGPNRGEVKQFLTVPLGAETCGPVVTDDLVTVCVQHPGENDENSIDDPQSRWPEGGNGTARPSVVAVWKNNGRIGV
;
A
#
# COMPACT_ATOMS: atom_id res chain seq x y z
N MET A 1 26.94 -28.84 30.82
CA MET A 1 26.64 -27.71 29.92
C MET A 1 25.23 -27.90 29.48
N ALA A 2 24.31 -27.14 30.05
CA ALA A 2 22.93 -27.13 29.55
C ALA A 2 22.94 -26.37 28.21
N LEU A 3 22.49 -27.00 27.17
CA LEU A 3 22.20 -26.35 25.90
C LEU A 3 21.08 -25.34 26.16
N VAL A 4 21.43 -24.06 26.16
CA VAL A 4 20.45 -22.99 26.04
C VAL A 4 19.79 -23.24 24.68
N PRO A 5 18.47 -23.42 24.59
CA PRO A 5 17.82 -23.43 23.29
C PRO A 5 18.07 -22.06 22.68
N LEU A 6 18.84 -22.00 21.62
CA LEU A 6 18.83 -20.88 20.69
C LEU A 6 17.36 -20.72 20.27
N ASN A 7 16.74 -19.63 20.66
CA ASN A 7 15.51 -19.16 20.03
C ASN A 7 15.87 -18.77 18.61
N LEU A 8 15.91 -19.78 17.73
CA LEU A 8 16.33 -19.65 16.34
C LEU A 8 15.32 -18.86 15.50
N PHE A 9 14.16 -18.49 16.06
CA PHE A 9 13.11 -17.78 15.35
C PHE A 9 12.39 -16.84 16.32
N ALA A 10 13.06 -15.79 16.77
CA ALA A 10 12.33 -14.66 17.26
C ALA A 10 11.71 -13.98 16.01
N THR A 11 10.49 -14.36 15.69
CA THR A 11 9.70 -13.61 14.72
C THR A 11 9.24 -12.35 15.41
N HIS A 12 9.61 -11.22 14.88
CA HIS A 12 9.10 -9.94 15.32
C HIS A 12 7.65 -9.82 14.81
N ASP A 13 6.68 -9.96 15.72
CA ASP A 13 5.22 -9.93 15.43
C ASP A 13 4.78 -10.74 14.19
N GLY A 14 5.39 -11.89 13.92
CA GLY A 14 5.08 -12.72 12.77
C GLY A 14 5.92 -12.42 11.52
N LYS A 15 6.74 -11.37 11.54
CA LYS A 15 7.71 -11.09 10.49
C LYS A 15 8.96 -11.95 10.70
N SER A 16 9.59 -12.37 9.60
CA SER A 16 10.83 -13.14 9.65
C SER A 16 11.97 -12.30 10.23
N LYS A 17 13.03 -12.93 10.75
CA LYS A 17 14.27 -12.22 11.15
C LYS A 17 14.81 -11.27 10.08
N ARG A 18 14.55 -11.55 8.79
CA ARG A 18 15.00 -10.73 7.67
C ARG A 18 14.38 -9.33 7.66
N GLN A 19 13.26 -9.14 8.36
CA GLN A 19 12.47 -7.92 8.32
C GLN A 19 12.58 -7.09 9.59
N HIS A 20 13.36 -7.54 10.55
CA HIS A 20 13.46 -6.86 11.83
C HIS A 20 14.11 -5.47 11.70
N ILE A 21 15.21 -5.36 10.97
CA ILE A 21 15.85 -4.07 10.66
C ILE A 21 14.94 -3.22 9.78
N THR A 22 14.31 -3.82 8.76
CA THR A 22 13.27 -3.17 7.97
C THR A 22 12.20 -2.58 8.88
N CYS A 23 11.69 -3.33 9.86
CA CYS A 23 10.72 -2.82 10.82
C CYS A 23 11.24 -1.61 11.61
N VAL A 24 12.51 -1.59 11.99
CA VAL A 24 13.10 -0.47 12.75
C VAL A 24 13.12 0.81 11.92
N TYR A 25 13.55 0.75 10.66
CA TYR A 25 13.75 1.93 9.82
C TYR A 25 12.58 2.24 8.88
N LYS A 26 11.79 1.22 8.43
CA LYS A 26 10.60 1.42 7.60
C LYS A 26 9.42 1.95 8.41
N CYS A 27 9.09 1.31 9.52
CA CYS A 27 7.89 1.60 10.31
C CYS A 27 8.16 1.81 11.82
N GLY A 28 9.39 2.15 12.22
CA GLY A 28 9.75 2.44 13.60
C GLY A 28 9.42 1.32 14.58
N ASP A 29 9.48 0.08 14.13
CA ASP A 29 9.15 -1.10 14.92
C ASP A 29 7.71 -1.12 15.46
N ALA A 30 6.76 -0.60 14.67
CA ALA A 30 5.35 -0.49 15.04
C ALA A 30 4.76 -1.83 15.53
N CYS A 31 5.26 -2.96 15.01
CA CYS A 31 4.80 -4.29 15.38
C CYS A 31 5.04 -4.65 16.85
N SER A 32 6.11 -4.16 17.48
CA SER A 32 6.41 -4.39 18.89
C SER A 32 5.80 -3.34 19.81
N LYS A 33 5.42 -2.19 19.26
CA LYS A 33 4.82 -1.08 20.01
C LYS A 33 3.33 -1.32 20.29
N PRO A 34 2.74 -0.64 21.29
CA PRO A 34 1.30 -0.64 21.46
C PRO A 34 0.58 -0.12 20.21
N VAL A 35 -0.57 -0.71 19.89
CA VAL A 35 -1.41 -0.26 18.78
C VAL A 35 -1.85 1.19 19.02
N PRO A 36 -1.63 2.12 18.05
CA PRO A 36 -2.03 3.52 18.20
C PRO A 36 -3.56 3.72 18.20
N ASN A 37 -4.30 2.84 17.51
CA ASN A 37 -5.75 2.89 17.47
C ASN A 37 -6.37 2.29 18.73
N ARG A 38 -6.63 3.13 19.72
CA ARG A 38 -7.32 2.79 20.98
C ARG A 38 -8.78 3.22 21.00
N SER A 39 -9.37 3.47 19.82
CA SER A 39 -10.78 3.88 19.73
C SER A 39 -11.72 2.81 20.30
N ASP A 40 -12.82 3.27 20.90
CA ASP A 40 -13.92 2.41 21.36
C ASP A 40 -14.87 2.02 20.19
N ASN A 41 -14.38 2.08 18.94
CA ASN A 41 -15.16 1.68 17.79
C ASN A 41 -15.68 0.28 18.03
N GLU A 42 -17.01 0.14 17.98
CA GLU A 42 -17.68 -1.14 18.20
C GLU A 42 -17.05 -2.18 17.27
N TYR A 43 -16.53 -3.23 17.90
CA TYR A 43 -16.11 -4.41 17.19
C TYR A 43 -17.28 -4.89 16.32
N PHE A 44 -17.03 -5.09 15.03
CA PHE A 44 -18.03 -5.48 14.04
C PHE A 44 -18.92 -6.66 14.53
N GLY A 45 -18.33 -7.65 15.20
CA GLY A 45 -19.06 -8.77 15.80
C GLY A 45 -20.03 -8.35 16.92
N ASP A 46 -19.85 -7.23 17.59
CA ASP A 46 -20.76 -6.73 18.62
C ASP A 46 -21.91 -5.91 18.03
N VAL A 47 -21.71 -5.24 16.91
CA VAL A 47 -22.75 -4.59 16.11
C VAL A 47 -23.75 -5.62 15.60
N VAL A 48 -23.28 -6.74 15.06
CA VAL A 48 -24.13 -7.85 14.59
C VAL A 48 -24.87 -8.51 15.76
N LYS A 49 -24.23 -8.71 16.92
CA LYS A 49 -24.89 -9.20 18.15
C LYS A 49 -25.99 -8.24 18.63
N ALA A 50 -25.78 -6.93 18.53
CA ALA A 50 -26.76 -5.93 18.93
C ALA A 50 -27.95 -5.89 17.96
N LEU A 51 -27.73 -6.02 16.65
CA LEU A 51 -28.77 -6.09 15.62
C LEU A 51 -29.59 -7.37 15.74
N SER A 52 -28.97 -8.53 15.99
CA SER A 52 -29.66 -9.79 16.19
C SER A 52 -30.56 -9.77 17.44
N ARG A 53 -30.12 -9.13 18.53
CA ARG A 53 -30.94 -8.92 19.74
C ARG A 53 -32.11 -7.97 19.48
N ARG A 54 -31.93 -6.90 18.72
CA ARG A 54 -33.02 -6.00 18.32
C ARG A 54 -34.01 -6.68 17.38
N SER A 55 -33.56 -7.49 16.43
CA SER A 55 -34.43 -8.27 15.52
C SER A 55 -35.24 -9.32 16.26
N MET A 56 -34.66 -10.02 17.26
CA MET A 56 -35.40 -10.94 18.12
C MET A 56 -36.47 -10.24 18.97
N LEU A 57 -36.19 -9.01 19.44
CA LEU A 57 -37.18 -8.25 20.22
C LEU A 57 -38.28 -7.63 19.34
N GLN A 58 -38.01 -7.37 18.04
CA GLN A 58 -39.04 -6.94 17.08
C GLN A 58 -39.84 -8.08 16.48
N ALA A 59 -39.26 -9.30 16.32
CA ALA A 59 -39.95 -10.48 15.84
C ALA A 59 -40.92 -11.08 16.87
N GLY A 60 -40.84 -10.71 18.15
CA GLY A 60 -41.74 -11.11 19.20
C GLY A 60 -43.11 -10.41 19.24
N GLY A 61 -43.36 -9.47 18.31
CA GLY A 61 -44.51 -8.57 18.35
C GLY A 61 -45.55 -8.67 17.23
N VAL A 62 -45.39 -9.54 16.22
CA VAL A 62 -46.38 -9.67 15.14
C VAL A 62 -46.53 -11.13 14.70
N ALA A 63 -47.27 -11.89 15.45
CA ALA A 63 -47.86 -13.12 14.98
C ALA A 63 -49.35 -13.05 15.24
N VAL A 64 -50.16 -12.60 14.27
CA VAL A 64 -51.53 -13.05 14.02
C VAL A 64 -52.01 -12.51 12.66
N LEU A 65 -52.56 -13.43 11.87
CA LEU A 65 -53.44 -13.28 10.71
C LEU A 65 -52.82 -13.15 9.30
N ALA A 66 -52.81 -14.29 8.60
CA ALA A 66 -53.70 -14.50 7.46
C ALA A 66 -53.65 -15.93 6.98
N VAL A 67 -54.80 -16.63 7.18
CA VAL A 67 -55.15 -17.92 6.59
C VAL A 67 -55.73 -17.67 5.19
N GLY A 68 -55.36 -18.52 4.22
CA GLY A 68 -56.07 -18.49 2.94
C GLY A 68 -55.41 -19.35 1.83
N ALA A 69 -55.70 -20.61 1.87
CA ALA A 69 -56.11 -21.57 0.82
C ALA A 69 -55.37 -21.64 -0.53
N GLY A 70 -54.99 -22.88 -0.87
CA GLY A 70 -54.74 -23.29 -2.26
C GLY A 70 -53.93 -24.56 -2.40
N SER A 71 -54.50 -25.68 -2.02
CA SER A 71 -53.98 -27.03 -2.30
C SER A 71 -54.08 -27.43 -3.77
N VAL A 72 -53.06 -28.07 -4.32
CA VAL A 72 -53.26 -29.23 -5.23
C VAL A 72 -52.13 -30.22 -5.03
N LEU A 73 -52.50 -31.41 -4.63
CA LEU A 73 -51.73 -32.64 -4.62
C LEU A 73 -51.57 -33.19 -6.06
N ALA A 74 -50.44 -33.73 -6.38
CA ALA A 74 -50.36 -34.86 -7.30
C ALA A 74 -49.21 -35.79 -6.88
N ALA A 75 -49.62 -37.05 -6.70
CA ALA A 75 -48.82 -38.13 -6.14
C ALA A 75 -48.05 -38.93 -7.19
N CYS A 76 -46.95 -39.51 -6.72
CA CYS A 76 -46.34 -40.81 -7.01
C CYS A 76 -46.33 -41.37 -8.45
N SER A 77 -45.13 -41.68 -8.93
CA SER A 77 -44.84 -43.08 -9.30
C SER A 77 -43.32 -43.31 -9.34
N SER A 78 -42.91 -44.34 -8.63
CA SER A 78 -41.58 -44.95 -8.62
C SER A 78 -41.38 -45.79 -9.89
N GLU A 79 -40.27 -45.53 -10.61
CA GLU A 79 -39.67 -46.56 -11.46
C GLU A 79 -38.13 -46.50 -11.32
N SER A 80 -37.60 -47.61 -10.86
CA SER A 80 -36.19 -47.90 -10.76
C SER A 80 -35.61 -48.18 -12.15
N GLN A 81 -34.58 -47.40 -12.55
CA GLN A 81 -33.69 -47.77 -13.66
C GLN A 81 -32.24 -47.88 -13.20
N PRO A 82 -31.44 -48.73 -13.84
CA PRO A 82 -30.15 -49.18 -13.31
C PRO A 82 -29.05 -48.16 -13.44
N ALA A 83 -28.12 -48.22 -12.50
CA ALA A 83 -26.90 -47.41 -12.44
C ALA A 83 -26.13 -47.47 -13.77
N ALA A 84 -26.09 -46.34 -14.47
CA ALA A 84 -25.10 -46.12 -15.52
C ALA A 84 -23.78 -45.74 -14.84
N SER A 85 -22.76 -46.54 -15.09
CA SER A 85 -21.37 -46.20 -14.75
C SER A 85 -21.01 -44.87 -15.41
N SER A 86 -20.87 -43.81 -14.64
CA SER A 86 -20.27 -42.58 -15.09
C SER A 86 -18.78 -42.85 -15.32
N THR A 87 -18.40 -43.06 -16.59
CA THR A 87 -17.03 -42.81 -17.02
C THR A 87 -16.76 -41.35 -16.73
N ALA A 88 -15.87 -41.07 -15.78
CA ALA A 88 -15.32 -39.75 -15.58
C ALA A 88 -14.67 -39.33 -16.91
N SER A 89 -15.36 -38.46 -17.63
CA SER A 89 -14.76 -37.69 -18.71
C SER A 89 -13.68 -36.84 -18.04
N SER A 90 -12.41 -37.13 -18.30
CA SER A 90 -11.34 -36.16 -18.00
C SER A 90 -11.65 -34.92 -18.84
N ALA A 91 -12.19 -33.90 -18.21
CA ALA A 91 -12.28 -32.60 -18.84
C ALA A 91 -10.86 -32.24 -19.28
N ALA A 92 -10.70 -31.75 -20.52
CA ALA A 92 -9.44 -31.14 -20.94
C ALA A 92 -9.06 -30.06 -19.91
N PRO A 93 -7.76 -29.90 -19.62
CA PRO A 93 -7.32 -28.81 -18.75
C PRO A 93 -7.95 -27.50 -19.26
N ALA A 94 -8.53 -26.69 -18.37
CA ALA A 94 -9.04 -25.38 -18.74
C ALA A 94 -7.89 -24.58 -19.39
N GLU A 95 -8.18 -23.85 -20.46
CA GLU A 95 -7.20 -22.95 -21.04
C GLU A 95 -6.83 -21.88 -19.99
N PRO A 96 -5.53 -21.52 -19.87
CA PRO A 96 -5.12 -20.49 -18.94
C PRO A 96 -5.83 -19.17 -19.27
N PRO A 97 -6.13 -18.33 -18.26
CA PRO A 97 -6.71 -17.02 -18.50
C PRO A 97 -5.81 -16.20 -19.43
N PRO A 98 -6.36 -15.37 -20.34
CA PRO A 98 -5.55 -14.44 -21.11
C PRO A 98 -4.70 -13.57 -20.17
N GLY A 99 -3.42 -13.38 -20.47
CA GLY A 99 -2.48 -12.67 -19.61
C GLY A 99 -1.78 -13.54 -18.57
N MET A 100 -2.20 -14.79 -18.37
CA MET A 100 -1.63 -15.70 -17.37
C MET A 100 -1.02 -16.99 -17.95
N ASN A 101 -0.75 -17.04 -19.24
CA ASN A 101 -0.15 -18.21 -19.90
C ASN A 101 1.37 -18.24 -19.71
N PHE A 102 1.80 -18.48 -18.47
CA PHE A 102 3.20 -18.73 -18.09
C PHE A 102 3.25 -19.84 -17.04
N ALA A 103 4.41 -20.51 -16.93
CA ALA A 103 4.66 -21.44 -15.83
C ALA A 103 4.97 -20.65 -14.55
N SER A 104 4.36 -21.04 -13.43
CA SER A 104 4.66 -20.40 -12.14
C SER A 104 6.13 -20.63 -11.75
N VAL A 105 6.77 -19.59 -11.24
CA VAL A 105 8.04 -19.69 -10.51
C VAL A 105 7.77 -20.38 -9.19
N ALA A 106 8.58 -21.38 -8.86
CA ALA A 106 8.48 -22.04 -7.55
C ALA A 106 9.01 -21.12 -6.44
N PRO A 107 8.43 -21.18 -5.22
CA PRO A 107 9.00 -20.50 -4.06
C PRO A 107 10.48 -20.86 -3.90
N ASN A 108 11.32 -19.86 -3.65
CA ASN A 108 12.77 -20.04 -3.51
C ASN A 108 13.37 -18.99 -2.56
N SER A 109 14.67 -19.10 -2.30
CA SER A 109 15.46 -18.17 -1.48
C SER A 109 16.77 -17.78 -2.17
N GLU A 110 16.74 -17.66 -3.51
CA GLU A 110 17.91 -17.28 -4.30
C GLU A 110 18.22 -15.79 -4.15
N ASP A 111 19.51 -15.43 -4.11
CA ASP A 111 19.94 -14.02 -4.15
C ASP A 111 19.92 -13.51 -5.60
N ALA A 112 18.75 -13.52 -6.22
CA ALA A 112 18.54 -13.14 -7.61
C ALA A 112 17.06 -12.84 -7.91
N VAL A 113 16.81 -12.05 -8.95
CA VAL A 113 15.48 -11.99 -9.55
C VAL A 113 15.30 -13.22 -10.44
N VAL A 114 14.37 -14.11 -10.05
CA VAL A 114 14.01 -15.31 -10.80
C VAL A 114 12.67 -15.06 -11.50
N VAL A 115 12.62 -15.23 -12.82
CA VAL A 115 11.42 -14.95 -13.63
C VAL A 115 10.87 -16.23 -14.27
N ALA A 116 9.60 -16.22 -14.64
CA ALA A 116 8.95 -17.33 -15.32
C ALA A 116 9.71 -17.75 -16.60
N ASP A 117 9.67 -19.04 -16.93
CA ASP A 117 10.36 -19.61 -18.08
C ASP A 117 10.01 -18.89 -19.40
N GLY A 118 11.05 -18.56 -20.17
CA GLY A 118 10.94 -17.87 -21.44
C GLY A 118 10.90 -16.34 -21.35
N TYR A 119 10.95 -15.78 -20.13
CA TYR A 119 11.11 -14.35 -19.90
C TYR A 119 12.57 -13.99 -19.66
N GLN A 120 12.87 -12.72 -19.88
CA GLN A 120 14.16 -12.10 -19.56
C GLN A 120 13.95 -10.96 -18.59
N GLN A 121 14.97 -10.63 -17.83
CA GLN A 121 14.97 -9.52 -16.90
C GLN A 121 16.28 -8.74 -16.98
N ALA A 122 16.22 -7.46 -16.67
CA ALA A 122 17.42 -6.63 -16.49
C ALA A 122 17.12 -5.50 -15.51
N VAL A 123 18.15 -5.13 -14.76
CA VAL A 123 18.14 -3.91 -13.95
C VAL A 123 18.03 -2.70 -14.86
N VAL A 124 17.13 -1.79 -14.52
CA VAL A 124 16.94 -0.51 -15.22
C VAL A 124 17.84 0.55 -14.62
N ILE A 125 17.73 0.77 -13.33
CA ILE A 125 18.44 1.77 -12.55
C ILE A 125 18.50 1.35 -11.08
N SER A 126 19.62 1.67 -10.42
CA SER A 126 19.88 1.30 -9.02
C SER A 126 20.18 2.53 -8.17
N TRP A 127 20.01 2.43 -6.87
CA TRP A 127 20.46 3.46 -5.92
C TRP A 127 21.87 3.97 -6.27
N GLY A 128 22.03 5.30 -6.28
CA GLY A 128 23.29 5.97 -6.57
C GLY A 128 23.59 6.16 -8.05
N ASP A 129 22.85 5.55 -8.98
CA ASP A 129 23.05 5.80 -10.42
C ASP A 129 22.71 7.26 -10.78
N PRO A 130 23.47 7.92 -11.67
CA PRO A 130 23.23 9.30 -12.06
C PRO A 130 21.86 9.50 -12.72
N VAL A 131 21.08 10.44 -12.19
CA VAL A 131 19.77 10.88 -12.73
C VAL A 131 19.90 12.27 -13.37
N LEU A 132 20.65 13.18 -12.76
CA LEU A 132 20.79 14.56 -13.24
C LEU A 132 22.12 14.77 -13.97
N PRO A 133 22.15 15.67 -14.96
CA PRO A 133 23.41 16.03 -15.65
C PRO A 133 24.46 16.49 -14.66
N GLY A 134 25.65 15.88 -14.72
CA GLY A 134 26.76 16.20 -13.85
C GLY A 134 26.82 15.48 -12.52
N ALA A 135 25.80 14.68 -12.19
CA ALA A 135 25.87 13.78 -11.04
C ALA A 135 27.04 12.79 -11.22
N PRO A 136 27.85 12.54 -10.17
CA PRO A 136 28.95 11.59 -10.26
C PRO A 136 28.41 10.15 -10.36
N ALA A 137 29.26 9.24 -10.82
CA ALA A 137 29.00 7.81 -10.69
C ALA A 137 28.94 7.41 -9.20
N PHE A 138 28.19 6.36 -8.90
CA PHE A 138 28.07 5.84 -7.55
C PHE A 138 29.45 5.40 -7.01
N ASP A 139 29.76 5.83 -5.80
CA ASP A 139 30.92 5.38 -5.04
C ASP A 139 30.52 5.26 -3.56
N VAL A 140 30.28 4.04 -3.13
CA VAL A 140 29.80 3.73 -1.77
C VAL A 140 30.74 4.23 -0.68
N ASN A 141 32.03 4.38 -0.96
CA ASN A 141 33.04 4.85 0.00
C ASN A 141 33.20 6.38 0.04
N ASN A 142 32.58 7.09 -0.91
CA ASN A 142 32.71 8.56 -1.04
C ASN A 142 31.35 9.22 -1.28
N GLN A 143 30.33 8.79 -0.54
CA GLN A 143 29.00 9.36 -0.63
C GLN A 143 28.98 10.79 -0.05
N THR A 144 28.23 11.67 -0.69
CA THR A 144 27.96 13.03 -0.20
C THR A 144 26.51 13.41 -0.50
N GLY A 145 25.91 14.27 0.34
CA GLY A 145 24.56 14.77 0.09
C GLY A 145 24.42 15.44 -1.27
N ASP A 146 25.43 16.22 -1.71
CA ASP A 146 25.43 16.87 -3.03
C ASP A 146 25.42 15.85 -4.19
N ALA A 147 26.16 14.75 -4.09
CA ALA A 147 26.14 13.68 -5.07
C ALA A 147 24.76 12.99 -5.09
N GLN A 148 24.24 12.60 -3.91
CA GLN A 148 22.98 11.88 -3.77
C GLN A 148 21.78 12.69 -4.29
N ARG A 149 21.79 14.03 -4.19
CA ARG A 149 20.76 14.90 -4.80
C ARG A 149 20.66 14.78 -6.32
N GLY A 150 21.71 14.33 -6.99
CA GLY A 150 21.73 14.09 -8.44
C GLY A 150 21.56 12.63 -8.85
N GLN A 151 21.54 11.72 -7.88
CA GLN A 151 21.51 10.28 -8.09
C GLN A 151 20.14 9.68 -7.78
N PHE A 152 19.89 8.45 -8.21
CA PHE A 152 18.72 7.65 -7.86
C PHE A 152 18.70 7.38 -6.35
N GLY A 153 17.52 7.45 -5.73
CA GLY A 153 17.36 7.35 -4.29
C GLY A 153 17.49 5.93 -3.75
N PHE A 154 17.35 5.81 -2.44
CA PHE A 154 17.45 4.54 -1.72
C PHE A 154 16.05 3.95 -1.50
N ASN A 155 15.93 2.63 -1.38
CA ASN A 155 14.70 1.89 -1.14
C ASN A 155 13.53 2.36 -2.02
N ASN A 156 13.70 2.13 -3.33
CA ASN A 156 12.66 2.43 -4.30
C ASN A 156 11.44 1.51 -4.07
N ASP A 157 10.28 2.14 -3.91
CA ASP A 157 9.01 1.46 -3.71
C ASP A 157 8.15 1.52 -4.98
N PHE A 158 7.35 2.56 -5.16
CA PHE A 158 6.51 2.73 -6.34
C PHE A 158 7.31 2.99 -7.62
N ALA A 159 6.83 2.46 -8.74
CA ALA A 159 7.26 2.85 -10.08
C ALA A 159 6.05 3.11 -10.99
N GLY A 160 5.98 4.31 -11.58
CA GLY A 160 5.02 4.64 -12.64
C GLY A 160 5.73 4.79 -13.97
N LEU A 161 5.18 4.23 -15.05
CA LEU A 161 5.77 4.28 -16.38
C LEU A 161 4.85 5.02 -17.37
N LEU A 162 5.17 6.30 -17.67
CA LEU A 162 4.35 7.16 -18.51
C LEU A 162 4.96 7.31 -19.90
N PRO A 163 4.26 6.95 -21.01
CA PRO A 163 4.76 7.13 -22.35
C PRO A 163 5.04 8.60 -22.67
N ILE A 164 6.23 8.92 -23.19
CA ILE A 164 6.55 10.30 -23.61
C ILE A 164 5.81 10.59 -24.92
N PRO A 165 4.95 11.63 -24.96
CA PRO A 165 4.19 11.99 -26.15
C PRO A 165 5.06 12.16 -27.38
N GLY A 166 4.64 11.56 -28.51
CA GLY A 166 5.38 11.60 -29.78
C GLY A 166 6.56 10.63 -29.88
N SER A 167 6.91 9.92 -28.82
CA SER A 167 7.87 8.81 -28.83
C SER A 167 7.16 7.45 -28.88
N ARG A 168 7.83 6.45 -29.46
CA ARG A 168 7.35 5.07 -29.47
C ARG A 168 8.01 4.16 -28.44
N ASN A 169 9.17 4.60 -27.93
CA ASN A 169 10.03 3.77 -27.09
C ASN A 169 10.63 4.52 -25.89
N ARG A 170 10.18 5.75 -25.62
CA ARG A 170 10.63 6.52 -24.46
C ARG A 170 9.50 6.74 -23.47
N PHE A 171 9.83 6.65 -22.20
CA PHE A 171 8.92 6.76 -21.09
C PHE A 171 9.53 7.64 -19.99
N LEU A 172 8.69 8.18 -19.13
CA LEU A 172 9.09 8.67 -17.83
C LEU A 172 8.88 7.53 -16.83
N LEU A 173 9.94 7.13 -16.16
CA LEU A 173 9.91 6.30 -14.97
C LEU A 173 9.85 7.25 -13.79
N VAL A 174 8.75 7.25 -13.05
CA VAL A 174 8.57 8.01 -11.80
C VAL A 174 8.64 7.04 -10.65
N THR A 175 9.50 7.29 -9.68
CA THR A 175 9.80 6.34 -8.60
C THR A 175 9.77 7.05 -7.26
N ASN A 176 9.18 6.40 -6.26
CA ASN A 176 9.26 6.78 -4.85
C ASN A 176 10.52 6.19 -4.23
N PHE A 177 11.07 6.87 -3.21
CA PHE A 177 12.19 6.41 -2.38
C PHE A 177 11.75 6.56 -0.93
N GLU A 178 11.42 5.44 -0.30
CA GLU A 178 10.61 5.42 0.89
C GLU A 178 11.42 5.79 2.15
N TYR A 179 12.39 4.97 2.52
CA TYR A 179 13.17 5.15 3.74
C TYR A 179 14.64 4.83 3.52
N VAL A 180 15.46 5.08 4.53
CA VAL A 180 16.89 4.76 4.53
C VAL A 180 17.23 3.75 5.62
N THR A 181 18.20 2.89 5.33
CA THR A 181 18.78 1.93 6.28
C THR A 181 20.28 2.20 6.37
N PRO A 182 20.72 3.11 7.27
CA PRO A 182 22.09 3.64 7.26
C PRO A 182 23.20 2.60 7.33
N GLN A 183 22.99 1.47 8.04
CA GLN A 183 23.98 0.39 8.09
C GLN A 183 24.19 -0.34 6.75
N PHE A 184 23.23 -0.21 5.80
CA PHE A 184 23.41 -0.70 4.43
C PHE A 184 23.89 0.38 3.45
N MET A 185 23.97 1.63 3.93
CA MET A 185 24.48 2.76 3.14
C MET A 185 25.93 3.12 3.49
N PHE A 186 26.34 2.97 4.76
CA PHE A 186 27.62 3.47 5.25
C PHE A 186 28.40 2.37 5.97
N SER A 187 29.68 2.16 5.50
CA SER A 187 30.61 1.28 6.20
C SER A 187 30.93 1.82 7.60
N GLY A 188 30.91 0.96 8.61
CA GLY A 188 31.21 1.34 9.99
C GLY A 188 30.17 2.29 10.61
N TYR A 189 28.92 2.27 10.17
CA TYR A 189 27.85 3.09 10.74
C TYR A 189 27.68 2.83 12.24
N ASP A 190 27.63 3.89 13.03
CA ASP A 190 27.35 3.85 14.47
C ASP A 190 25.98 4.51 14.73
N PRO A 191 24.93 3.76 15.07
CA PRO A 191 23.60 4.30 15.34
C PRO A 191 23.55 5.23 16.56
N ASP A 192 24.51 5.12 17.48
CA ASP A 192 24.60 6.01 18.63
C ASP A 192 25.25 7.37 18.32
N ALA A 193 26.01 7.44 17.22
CA ALA A 193 26.77 8.63 16.81
C ALA A 193 26.75 8.88 15.29
N PRO A 194 25.57 9.02 14.66
CA PRO A 194 25.50 9.35 13.22
C PRO A 194 26.16 10.71 12.97
N THR A 195 26.68 10.92 11.75
CA THR A 195 27.38 12.16 11.40
C THR A 195 26.51 13.10 10.57
N ARG A 196 26.87 14.36 10.51
CA ARG A 196 26.22 15.36 9.65
C ARG A 196 26.29 14.98 8.18
N GLU A 197 27.40 14.42 7.74
CA GLU A 197 27.60 13.98 6.36
C GLU A 197 26.68 12.82 5.99
N GLN A 198 26.46 11.88 6.92
CA GLN A 198 25.49 10.78 6.74
C GLN A 198 24.06 11.32 6.64
N PHE A 199 23.65 12.17 7.57
CA PHE A 199 22.37 12.87 7.50
C PHE A 199 22.15 13.60 6.16
N ASP A 200 23.16 14.32 5.64
CA ASP A 200 23.05 15.04 4.37
C ASP A 200 22.84 14.08 3.18
N VAL A 201 23.36 12.85 3.23
CA VAL A 201 23.09 11.80 2.25
C VAL A 201 21.69 11.23 2.43
N GLU A 202 21.28 10.92 3.66
CA GLU A 202 19.99 10.31 3.99
C GLU A 202 18.81 11.17 3.53
N ILE A 203 18.79 12.47 3.85
CA ILE A 203 17.73 13.39 3.42
C ILE A 203 17.65 13.57 1.90
N ALA A 204 18.76 13.34 1.19
CA ALA A 204 18.83 13.37 -0.27
C ALA A 204 18.47 12.03 -0.91
N ALA A 205 18.49 10.92 -0.15
CA ALA A 205 18.24 9.58 -0.64
C ALA A 205 16.75 9.21 -0.71
N VAL A 206 15.88 9.85 0.10
CA VAL A 206 14.43 9.65 0.12
C VAL A 206 13.68 10.60 -0.81
N GLY A 207 12.36 10.42 -0.92
CA GLY A 207 11.46 11.27 -1.70
C GLY A 207 11.08 10.66 -3.04
N MET A 208 11.22 11.40 -4.15
CA MET A 208 10.77 10.95 -5.47
C MET A 208 11.83 11.23 -6.55
N GLY A 209 11.73 10.48 -7.67
CA GLY A 209 12.56 10.70 -8.85
C GLY A 209 11.77 10.58 -10.15
N VAL A 210 12.17 11.36 -11.16
CA VAL A 210 11.71 11.21 -12.56
C VAL A 210 12.93 10.93 -13.42
N VAL A 211 12.90 9.83 -14.15
CA VAL A 211 13.98 9.40 -15.05
C VAL A 211 13.41 9.11 -16.42
N GLU A 212 13.92 9.74 -17.46
CA GLU A 212 13.60 9.29 -18.81
C GLU A 212 14.26 7.94 -19.08
N VAL A 213 13.48 6.98 -19.60
CA VAL A 213 13.99 5.66 -20.00
C VAL A 213 13.63 5.35 -21.44
N GLU A 214 14.47 4.56 -22.09
CA GLU A 214 14.26 4.11 -23.47
C GLU A 214 14.13 2.60 -23.54
N ARG A 215 13.08 2.12 -24.20
CA ARG A 215 12.88 0.69 -24.51
C ARG A 215 13.86 0.25 -25.59
N THR A 216 14.65 -0.75 -25.27
CA THR A 216 15.63 -1.39 -26.16
C THR A 216 15.36 -2.89 -26.27
N ALA A 217 16.15 -3.63 -27.05
CA ALA A 217 16.09 -5.09 -27.08
C ALA A 217 16.49 -5.72 -25.72
N ASP A 218 17.30 -5.00 -24.94
CA ASP A 218 17.83 -5.44 -23.64
C ASP A 218 17.08 -4.81 -22.45
N GLY A 219 15.79 -4.56 -22.56
CA GLY A 219 14.95 -3.98 -21.52
C GLY A 219 14.86 -2.45 -21.60
N LEU A 220 14.69 -1.78 -20.47
CA LEU A 220 14.69 -0.33 -20.32
C LEU A 220 16.09 0.18 -19.98
N LYS A 221 16.45 1.34 -20.52
CA LYS A 221 17.74 2.00 -20.21
C LYS A 221 17.51 3.45 -19.84
N PRO A 222 18.13 3.97 -18.75
CA PRO A 222 18.06 5.37 -18.38
C PRO A 222 18.66 6.28 -19.45
N VAL A 223 18.07 7.46 -19.59
CA VAL A 223 18.53 8.50 -20.52
C VAL A 223 18.64 9.82 -19.77
N MET A 224 19.72 10.57 -20.01
CA MET A 224 19.84 11.94 -19.53
C MET A 224 18.89 12.84 -20.34
N GLY A 225 17.65 12.92 -19.87
CA GLY A 225 16.57 13.64 -20.53
C GLY A 225 16.21 14.95 -19.85
N ARG A 226 15.35 15.73 -20.49
CA ARG A 226 14.93 17.05 -19.99
C ARG A 226 13.96 16.97 -18.79
N TYR A 227 13.30 15.82 -18.61
CA TYR A 227 12.33 15.62 -17.54
C TYR A 227 12.95 15.02 -16.27
N ASN A 228 14.25 14.62 -16.35
CA ASN A 228 14.93 14.03 -15.21
C ASN A 228 14.93 14.99 -14.03
N ARG A 229 14.52 14.49 -12.86
CA ARG A 229 14.30 15.29 -11.66
C ARG A 229 14.48 14.46 -10.40
N ARG A 230 14.98 15.10 -9.34
CA ARG A 230 14.99 14.57 -7.98
C ARG A 230 14.18 15.50 -7.06
N ILE A 231 13.38 14.90 -6.20
CA ILE A 231 12.64 15.52 -5.11
C ILE A 231 13.07 14.79 -3.85
N THR A 232 13.45 15.54 -2.83
CA THR A 232 14.11 15.04 -1.62
C THR A 232 13.38 15.52 -0.36
N ALA A 233 13.84 15.10 0.83
CA ALA A 233 13.23 15.50 2.11
C ALA A 233 13.34 17.00 2.41
N ASP A 234 13.99 17.80 1.57
CA ASP A 234 14.10 19.25 1.71
C ASP A 234 13.65 20.06 0.46
N SER A 235 13.11 19.38 -0.56
CA SER A 235 12.57 20.04 -1.75
C SER A 235 11.32 20.86 -1.41
N PRO A 236 11.10 22.05 -2.01
CA PRO A 236 9.91 22.84 -1.72
C PRO A 236 8.64 22.16 -2.25
N MET A 237 7.64 22.05 -1.38
CA MET A 237 6.32 21.49 -1.65
C MET A 237 5.23 22.51 -1.35
N THR A 238 4.06 22.36 -1.97
CA THR A 238 2.88 23.20 -1.69
C THR A 238 1.82 22.37 -0.95
N LEU A 239 1.41 22.80 0.24
CA LEU A 239 0.24 22.25 0.92
C LEU A 239 -1.03 22.92 0.38
N THR A 240 -2.04 22.12 0.04
CA THR A 240 -3.34 22.58 -0.46
C THR A 240 -4.49 22.04 0.40
N GLY A 241 -5.71 22.51 0.13
CA GLY A 241 -6.91 22.04 0.81
C GLY A 241 -7.13 22.64 2.22
N PRO A 242 -7.97 21.99 3.06
CA PRO A 242 -8.50 22.56 4.30
C PRO A 242 -7.49 22.78 5.43
N ALA A 243 -6.34 22.10 5.43
CA ALA A 243 -5.33 22.28 6.46
C ALA A 243 -4.55 23.60 6.32
N VAL A 244 -4.52 24.17 5.11
CA VAL A 244 -3.74 25.38 4.81
C VAL A 244 -4.12 26.55 5.73
N GLY A 245 -3.10 27.16 6.33
CA GLY A 245 -3.27 28.31 7.22
C GLY A 245 -3.86 28.00 8.59
N SER A 246 -4.16 26.71 8.90
CA SER A 246 -4.57 26.34 10.25
C SER A 246 -3.41 26.44 11.23
N GLU A 247 -3.71 26.64 12.51
CA GLU A 247 -2.68 26.70 13.57
C GLU A 247 -1.92 25.37 13.74
N PHE A 248 -2.46 24.29 13.18
CA PHE A 248 -1.85 22.95 13.28
C PHE A 248 -0.68 22.73 12.31
N VAL A 249 -0.59 23.51 11.22
CA VAL A 249 0.44 23.35 10.18
C VAL A 249 1.38 24.56 10.07
N LYS A 250 1.18 25.59 10.88
CA LYS A 250 2.08 26.74 10.94
C LYS A 250 3.36 26.42 11.71
N THR A 251 4.49 26.86 11.18
CA THR A 251 5.79 26.78 11.83
C THR A 251 6.49 28.14 11.80
N ALA A 252 7.61 28.29 12.52
CA ALA A 252 8.40 29.50 12.46
C ALA A 252 8.98 29.76 11.05
N ALA A 253 9.28 28.71 10.31
CA ALA A 253 9.77 28.79 8.93
C ALA A 253 8.65 29.07 7.91
N ASP A 254 7.41 28.66 8.21
CA ASP A 254 6.23 28.89 7.38
C ASP A 254 5.05 29.38 8.23
N PRO A 255 5.00 30.65 8.58
CA PRO A 255 3.91 31.23 9.40
C PRO A 255 2.54 31.25 8.69
N GLU A 256 2.51 31.02 7.37
CA GLU A 256 1.28 30.92 6.61
C GLU A 256 0.75 29.47 6.52
N GLY A 257 1.57 28.47 6.87
CA GLY A 257 1.19 27.06 6.84
C GLY A 257 0.82 26.58 5.42
N ARG A 258 1.67 26.88 4.45
CA ARG A 258 1.40 26.64 3.02
C ARG A 258 2.56 25.95 2.29
N THR A 259 3.80 26.20 2.71
CA THR A 259 5.00 25.70 2.03
C THR A 259 5.72 24.70 2.93
N VAL A 260 5.78 23.46 2.51
CA VAL A 260 6.43 22.37 3.26
C VAL A 260 7.80 22.10 2.64
N ALA A 261 8.80 21.84 3.47
CA ALA A 261 10.10 21.38 3.00
C ALA A 261 10.09 19.85 2.94
N GLY A 262 10.07 19.32 1.72
CA GLY A 262 10.28 17.91 1.41
C GLY A 262 9.09 16.98 1.51
N THR A 263 9.38 15.78 1.09
CA THR A 263 8.56 14.57 1.22
C THR A 263 9.50 13.40 1.54
N PHE A 264 9.04 12.45 2.31
CA PHE A 264 9.73 11.22 2.70
C PHE A 264 8.69 10.19 3.15
N ALA A 265 9.12 8.97 3.40
CA ALA A 265 8.24 7.82 3.60
C ALA A 265 7.26 7.66 2.40
N ASN A 266 7.75 7.94 1.20
CA ASN A 266 6.99 7.80 -0.04
C ASN A 266 6.92 6.32 -0.42
N CYS A 267 5.81 5.68 -0.05
CA CYS A 267 5.54 4.28 -0.30
C CYS A 267 4.92 4.08 -1.68
N ALA A 268 3.80 3.39 -1.80
CA ALA A 268 3.10 3.17 -3.05
C ALA A 268 2.53 4.48 -3.66
N GLY A 269 1.93 4.37 -4.82
CA GLY A 269 1.39 5.51 -5.54
C GLY A 269 0.47 5.10 -6.68
N GLY A 270 0.09 6.05 -7.50
CA GLY A 270 -0.75 5.82 -8.66
C GLY A 270 -0.50 6.81 -9.79
N VAL A 271 -0.63 6.34 -11.03
CA VAL A 271 -0.61 7.21 -12.20
C VAL A 271 -2.02 7.71 -12.47
N THR A 272 -2.21 9.03 -12.43
CA THR A 272 -3.53 9.60 -12.66
C THR A 272 -3.93 9.53 -14.14
N PRO A 273 -5.23 9.46 -14.45
CA PRO A 273 -5.70 9.54 -15.83
C PRO A 273 -5.35 10.84 -16.57
N TRP A 274 -4.96 11.89 -15.84
CA TRP A 274 -4.47 13.16 -16.41
C TRP A 274 -2.95 13.27 -16.47
N GLY A 275 -2.23 12.18 -16.18
CA GLY A 275 -0.80 12.06 -16.43
C GLY A 275 0.11 12.63 -15.34
N THR A 276 -0.40 12.91 -14.15
CA THR A 276 0.41 13.15 -12.95
C THR A 276 0.64 11.85 -12.18
N VAL A 277 1.46 11.89 -11.13
CA VAL A 277 1.73 10.75 -10.26
C VAL A 277 1.39 11.12 -8.84
N LEU A 278 0.64 10.25 -8.17
CA LEU A 278 0.34 10.33 -6.75
C LEU A 278 1.34 9.46 -5.99
N SER A 279 1.69 9.88 -4.78
CA SER A 279 2.57 9.17 -3.86
C SER A 279 1.99 9.29 -2.44
N GLY A 280 1.91 8.20 -1.72
CA GLY A 280 1.55 8.21 -0.31
C GLY A 280 2.75 8.57 0.59
N GLU A 281 2.54 9.40 1.60
CA GLU A 281 3.48 9.57 2.71
C GLU A 281 3.01 8.66 3.86
N GLU A 282 3.68 7.53 4.04
CA GLU A 282 3.20 6.47 4.93
C GLU A 282 3.81 6.59 6.34
N ASN A 283 5.01 6.12 6.56
CA ASN A 283 5.64 6.00 7.89
C ASN A 283 6.38 7.27 8.35
N PHE A 284 5.82 8.45 8.05
CA PHE A 284 6.41 9.77 8.34
C PHE A 284 6.66 10.02 9.83
N GLN A 285 5.92 9.38 10.75
CA GLN A 285 6.03 9.58 12.20
C GLN A 285 7.40 9.21 12.76
N ASP A 286 8.13 8.31 12.11
CA ASP A 286 9.40 7.77 12.60
C ASP A 286 10.60 8.70 12.36
N TYR A 287 10.36 9.80 11.64
CA TYR A 287 11.37 10.83 11.39
C TYR A 287 11.35 11.95 12.44
N PHE A 288 10.36 11.98 13.33
CA PHE A 288 10.17 13.04 14.32
C PHE A 288 10.38 12.52 15.75
N GLY A 289 11.30 13.13 16.47
CA GLY A 289 11.63 12.74 17.84
C GLY A 289 11.99 13.92 18.71
N ALA A 290 12.45 13.65 19.90
CA ALA A 290 12.94 14.65 20.82
C ALA A 290 14.14 14.12 21.59
N ALA A 291 15.04 15.01 22.05
CA ALA A 291 16.15 14.64 22.90
C ALA A 291 15.66 13.99 24.20
N GLU A 292 16.42 13.03 24.72
CA GLU A 292 16.11 12.35 25.98
C GLU A 292 15.88 13.36 27.13
N GLY A 293 14.80 13.19 27.86
CA GLY A 293 14.43 14.08 28.96
C GLY A 293 13.75 15.39 28.55
N SER A 294 13.35 15.52 27.28
CA SER A 294 12.55 16.65 26.80
C SER A 294 11.21 16.80 27.53
N PRO A 295 10.68 18.03 27.68
CA PRO A 295 9.42 18.24 28.37
C PRO A 295 8.24 17.62 27.60
N ALA A 296 7.35 16.93 28.31
CA ALA A 296 6.12 16.40 27.73
C ALA A 296 5.24 17.53 27.15
N PRO A 297 4.59 17.33 25.99
CA PRO A 297 3.64 18.28 25.43
C PRO A 297 2.37 18.40 26.28
N ALA A 298 1.52 19.38 25.96
CA ALA A 298 0.20 19.46 26.55
C ALA A 298 -0.63 18.19 26.28
N PRO A 299 -1.54 17.76 27.20
CA PRO A 299 -2.27 16.50 27.06
C PRO A 299 -2.96 16.30 25.71
N VAL A 300 -3.64 17.33 25.18
CA VAL A 300 -4.28 17.25 23.85
C VAL A 300 -3.28 17.01 22.72
N GLN A 301 -2.07 17.57 22.83
CA GLN A 301 -1.02 17.32 21.85
C GLN A 301 -0.43 15.91 22.02
N ALA A 302 -0.29 15.45 23.26
CA ALA A 302 0.16 14.09 23.53
C ALA A 302 -0.80 13.04 22.92
N ASP A 303 -2.12 13.21 23.12
CA ASP A 303 -3.13 12.32 22.55
C ASP A 303 -3.07 12.28 21.01
N ARG A 304 -2.82 13.44 20.38
CA ARG A 304 -2.66 13.54 18.92
C ARG A 304 -1.41 12.85 18.41
N LEU A 305 -0.28 13.03 19.08
CA LEU A 305 0.98 12.36 18.74
C LEU A 305 0.86 10.83 18.92
N ASP A 306 0.30 10.39 20.07
CA ASP A 306 0.10 8.98 20.39
C ASP A 306 -0.79 8.28 19.33
N ARG A 307 -1.90 8.93 18.89
CA ARG A 307 -2.79 8.37 17.85
C ARG A 307 -2.10 8.18 16.50
N TYR A 308 -1.03 8.91 16.22
CA TYR A 308 -0.23 8.78 15.01
C TYR A 308 1.07 8.00 15.22
N GLY A 309 1.32 7.47 16.41
CA GLY A 309 2.55 6.75 16.72
C GLY A 309 3.80 7.64 16.81
N VAL A 310 3.65 8.97 16.86
CA VAL A 310 4.79 9.90 17.00
C VAL A 310 5.30 9.86 18.44
N SER A 311 6.55 9.43 18.62
CA SER A 311 7.19 9.31 19.94
C SER A 311 7.95 10.57 20.34
N LEU A 312 7.97 10.87 21.64
CA LEU A 312 8.83 11.91 22.23
C LEU A 312 10.24 11.41 22.60
N GLU A 313 10.56 10.18 22.24
CA GLU A 313 11.91 9.64 22.36
C GLU A 313 12.77 10.02 21.15
N PRO A 314 14.11 9.94 21.24
CA PRO A 314 14.96 10.06 20.07
C PRO A 314 14.59 9.03 18.99
N THR A 315 14.65 9.48 17.73
CA THR A 315 14.42 8.56 16.58
C THR A 315 15.62 7.64 16.35
N GLU A 316 15.41 6.54 15.63
CA GLU A 316 16.51 5.65 15.21
C GLU A 316 17.49 6.37 14.28
N LEU A 317 16.99 7.22 13.38
CA LEU A 317 17.79 8.00 12.44
C LEU A 317 18.46 9.24 13.08
N LYS A 318 17.95 9.70 14.23
CA LYS A 318 18.40 10.89 14.95
C LYS A 318 18.47 12.18 14.12
N TRP A 319 17.58 12.31 13.11
CA TRP A 319 17.51 13.48 12.26
C TRP A 319 17.21 14.76 13.06
N GLU A 320 16.48 14.65 14.16
CA GLU A 320 16.19 15.74 15.10
C GLU A 320 17.44 16.39 15.72
N THR A 321 18.58 15.69 15.71
CA THR A 321 19.85 16.25 16.20
C THR A 321 20.55 17.15 15.18
N PHE A 322 20.21 17.04 13.89
CA PHE A 322 20.84 17.74 12.78
C PHE A 322 19.99 18.85 12.17
N ASP A 323 18.66 18.69 12.18
CA ASP A 323 17.71 19.66 11.64
C ASP A 323 16.53 19.87 12.63
N PRO A 324 16.34 21.11 13.15
CA PRO A 324 15.26 21.45 14.07
C PRO A 324 13.83 21.15 13.56
N ARG A 325 13.66 20.91 12.27
CA ARG A 325 12.36 20.49 11.71
C ARG A 325 11.89 19.16 12.30
N PHE A 326 12.81 18.24 12.53
CA PHE A 326 12.50 16.90 13.05
C PHE A 326 12.45 16.86 14.57
N ASP A 327 12.83 17.95 15.26
CA ASP A 327 12.75 18.07 16.72
C ASP A 327 11.36 18.57 17.16
N LEU A 328 10.60 17.70 17.81
CA LEU A 328 9.26 17.97 18.32
C LEU A 328 9.17 19.10 19.34
N VAL A 329 10.29 19.45 20.01
CA VAL A 329 10.35 20.58 20.93
C VAL A 329 10.57 21.89 20.18
N ALA A 330 11.42 21.87 19.18
CA ALA A 330 11.74 23.04 18.36
C ALA A 330 10.61 23.37 17.36
N THR A 331 10.02 22.33 16.74
CA THR A 331 9.02 22.51 15.66
C THR A 331 7.84 21.53 15.85
N PRO A 332 7.01 21.73 16.90
CA PRO A 332 5.98 20.75 17.31
C PRO A 332 4.88 20.49 16.28
N ASN A 333 4.72 21.37 15.30
CA ASN A 333 3.72 21.21 14.23
C ASN A 333 4.27 20.57 12.95
N GLU A 334 5.58 20.37 12.84
CA GLU A 334 6.16 19.84 11.60
C GLU A 334 5.61 18.44 11.25
N PRO A 335 5.40 17.49 12.20
CA PRO A 335 4.79 16.19 11.88
C PRO A 335 3.40 16.29 11.22
N ASN A 336 2.66 17.37 11.50
CA ASN A 336 1.33 17.60 10.94
C ASN A 336 1.33 18.02 9.47
N ARG A 337 2.49 18.17 8.87
CA ARG A 337 2.73 18.62 7.49
C ARG A 337 3.11 17.45 6.57
N PHE A 338 3.12 16.24 7.13
CA PHE A 338 3.42 14.96 6.46
C PHE A 338 2.32 13.94 6.73
N GLY A 339 2.26 12.86 5.95
CA GLY A 339 1.18 11.90 5.97
C GLY A 339 0.04 12.30 5.04
N TYR A 340 0.36 12.91 3.91
CA TYR A 340 -0.59 13.30 2.86
C TYR A 340 -0.33 12.56 1.56
N VAL A 341 -1.30 12.60 0.66
CA VAL A 341 -1.08 12.24 -0.74
C VAL A 341 -0.35 13.40 -1.42
N VAL A 342 0.78 13.09 -2.04
CA VAL A 342 1.61 14.01 -2.82
C VAL A 342 1.30 13.82 -4.30
N GLU A 343 1.02 14.91 -5.03
CA GLU A 343 0.85 14.87 -6.48
C GLU A 343 2.03 15.56 -7.18
N LEU A 344 2.68 14.82 -8.07
CA LEU A 344 3.80 15.27 -8.89
C LEU A 344 3.38 15.39 -10.35
N ASN A 345 3.59 16.57 -10.97
CA ASN A 345 3.55 16.72 -12.42
C ASN A 345 4.93 16.39 -13.03
N PRO A 346 5.11 15.20 -13.65
CA PRO A 346 6.42 14.81 -14.18
C PRO A 346 6.77 15.52 -15.50
N TRP A 347 5.81 16.20 -16.13
CA TRP A 347 5.99 16.89 -17.41
C TRP A 347 6.58 18.29 -17.25
N ASP A 348 6.52 18.86 -16.05
CA ASP A 348 7.12 20.15 -15.70
C ASP A 348 8.15 19.99 -14.57
N PRO A 349 9.45 19.86 -14.90
CA PRO A 349 10.51 19.70 -13.90
C PRO A 349 10.64 20.87 -12.91
N ASN A 350 10.04 22.01 -13.20
CA ASN A 350 10.11 23.22 -12.35
C ASN A 350 8.88 23.41 -11.45
N SER A 351 7.82 22.61 -11.64
CA SER A 351 6.63 22.69 -10.79
C SER A 351 6.93 22.19 -9.38
N ALA A 352 6.40 22.84 -8.33
CA ALA A 352 6.43 22.29 -6.99
C ALA A 352 5.38 21.17 -6.88
N PRO A 353 5.71 20.00 -6.30
CA PRO A 353 4.71 18.99 -5.99
C PRO A 353 3.70 19.51 -4.95
N VAL A 354 2.52 18.91 -4.91
CA VAL A 354 1.39 19.34 -4.09
C VAL A 354 1.05 18.26 -3.07
N LYS A 355 0.80 18.66 -1.82
CA LYS A 355 0.27 17.80 -0.75
C LYS A 355 -1.21 18.11 -0.54
N HIS A 356 -2.10 17.12 -0.73
CA HIS A 356 -3.55 17.28 -0.74
C HIS A 356 -4.18 17.03 0.64
N SER A 357 -4.35 18.05 1.47
CA SER A 357 -4.92 17.88 2.81
C SER A 357 -6.43 17.55 2.81
N ALA A 358 -7.13 17.72 1.70
CA ALA A 358 -8.53 17.30 1.57
C ALA A 358 -8.68 15.75 1.50
N MET A 359 -7.62 15.04 1.15
CA MET A 359 -7.53 13.58 1.20
C MET A 359 -7.36 13.03 2.64
N GLY A 360 -7.22 13.92 3.63
CA GLY A 360 -6.91 13.55 5.01
C GLY A 360 -5.44 13.34 5.25
N ARG A 361 -5.07 13.20 6.54
CA ARG A 361 -3.72 12.87 7.00
C ARG A 361 -3.73 11.53 7.72
N LEU A 362 -3.00 10.58 7.19
CA LEU A 362 -2.88 9.21 7.68
C LEU A 362 -1.56 8.60 7.16
N LYS A 363 -1.27 7.34 7.46
CA LYS A 363 -0.19 6.61 6.79
C LYS A 363 -0.70 6.17 5.42
N HIS A 364 -0.67 7.09 4.45
CA HIS A 364 -1.09 6.75 3.09
C HIS A 364 -0.10 5.76 2.48
N GLU A 365 -0.55 4.53 2.30
CA GLU A 365 0.20 3.56 1.50
C GLU A 365 0.37 4.10 0.07
N GLY A 366 -0.73 4.35 -0.61
CA GLY A 366 -0.79 4.93 -1.93
C GLY A 366 -2.11 5.67 -2.16
N ALA A 367 -2.37 6.08 -3.39
CA ALA A 367 -3.66 6.59 -3.80
C ALA A 367 -3.92 6.30 -5.27
N ASN A 368 -5.03 5.65 -5.58
CA ASN A 368 -5.41 5.28 -6.93
C ASN A 368 -6.72 5.93 -7.36
N ILE A 369 -6.80 6.27 -8.66
CA ILE A 369 -7.89 7.06 -9.22
C ILE A 369 -8.79 6.18 -10.10
N TYR A 370 -10.09 6.25 -9.84
CA TYR A 370 -11.13 5.74 -10.73
C TYR A 370 -11.99 6.89 -11.26
N ILE A 371 -12.31 6.87 -12.55
CA ILE A 371 -13.23 7.81 -13.17
C ILE A 371 -14.50 7.06 -13.56
N THR A 372 -15.63 7.49 -13.01
CA THR A 372 -16.94 6.93 -13.34
C THR A 372 -17.39 7.30 -14.75
N ASP A 373 -18.40 6.62 -15.29
CA ASP A 373 -18.94 6.89 -16.63
C ASP A 373 -19.44 8.33 -16.82
N ASP A 374 -19.88 8.98 -15.74
CA ASP A 374 -20.33 10.39 -15.78
C ASP A 374 -19.16 11.38 -15.58
N GLY A 375 -17.93 10.87 -15.44
CA GLY A 375 -16.70 11.65 -15.27
C GLY A 375 -16.41 12.11 -13.84
N THR A 376 -17.08 11.54 -12.82
CA THR A 376 -16.74 11.80 -11.42
C THR A 376 -15.42 11.13 -11.08
N VAL A 377 -14.51 11.85 -10.44
CA VAL A 377 -13.21 11.36 -10.01
C VAL A 377 -13.34 10.83 -8.58
N VAL A 378 -12.91 9.60 -8.36
CA VAL A 378 -12.88 8.92 -7.07
C VAL A 378 -11.47 8.47 -6.79
N ALA A 379 -10.94 8.76 -5.60
CA ALA A 379 -9.66 8.26 -5.13
C ALA A 379 -9.88 7.29 -3.96
N TYR A 380 -9.10 6.21 -3.93
CA TYR A 380 -9.07 5.24 -2.85
C TYR A 380 -7.68 5.21 -2.23
N THR A 381 -7.60 4.98 -0.91
CA THR A 381 -6.33 4.94 -0.17
C THR A 381 -6.47 4.11 1.11
N GLY A 382 -5.41 3.39 1.48
CA GLY A 382 -5.27 2.66 2.73
C GLY A 382 -4.52 3.45 3.79
N ASP A 383 -4.82 3.17 5.06
CA ASP A 383 -4.05 3.64 6.22
C ASP A 383 -3.28 2.44 6.77
N ASP A 384 -2.02 2.27 6.35
CA ASP A 384 -1.22 1.11 6.73
C ASP A 384 -0.80 1.15 8.20
N GLU A 385 -1.74 0.78 9.03
CA GLU A 385 -1.52 0.51 10.45
C GLU A 385 -2.50 -0.56 10.93
N ARG A 386 -2.10 -1.36 11.91
CA ARG A 386 -2.97 -2.34 12.56
C ARG A 386 -4.19 -1.68 13.13
N PHE A 387 -5.37 -2.21 12.73
CA PHE A 387 -6.69 -1.72 13.16
C PHE A 387 -7.03 -0.32 12.64
N ASP A 388 -6.29 0.25 11.69
CA ASP A 388 -6.67 1.47 11.00
C ASP A 388 -7.56 1.18 9.78
N TYR A 389 -7.81 2.13 8.92
CA TYR A 389 -9.03 2.22 8.16
C TYR A 389 -8.81 2.34 6.65
N MET A 390 -9.86 2.07 5.90
CA MET A 390 -9.96 2.28 4.46
C MET A 390 -10.66 3.60 4.17
N TYR A 391 -10.15 4.38 3.22
CA TYR A 391 -10.67 5.70 2.89
C TYR A 391 -11.01 5.85 1.41
N LYS A 392 -11.96 6.74 1.13
CA LYS A 392 -12.39 7.13 -0.21
C LYS A 392 -12.57 8.65 -0.27
N PHE A 393 -12.11 9.25 -1.36
CA PHE A 393 -12.38 10.64 -1.68
C PHE A 393 -13.18 10.73 -2.97
N VAL A 394 -14.29 11.46 -2.97
CA VAL A 394 -15.12 11.73 -4.15
C VAL A 394 -15.02 13.20 -4.50
N SER A 395 -14.40 13.51 -5.64
CA SER A 395 -14.20 14.88 -6.08
C SER A 395 -15.49 15.55 -6.54
N SER A 396 -15.64 16.83 -6.25
CA SER A 396 -16.65 17.70 -6.84
C SER A 396 -16.27 18.24 -8.22
N LYS A 397 -15.00 18.07 -8.61
CA LYS A 397 -14.45 18.45 -9.91
C LYS A 397 -14.37 17.25 -10.86
N LYS A 398 -14.40 17.54 -12.14
CA LYS A 398 -14.18 16.52 -13.19
C LYS A 398 -12.87 16.81 -13.92
N MET A 399 -12.25 15.74 -14.41
CA MET A 399 -11.04 15.86 -15.20
C MET A 399 -11.26 16.70 -16.45
N GLN A 400 -10.29 17.54 -16.78
CA GLN A 400 -10.17 18.22 -18.08
C GLN A 400 -9.10 17.53 -18.92
N ASP A 401 -9.33 17.43 -20.23
CA ASP A 401 -8.38 16.79 -21.16
C ASP A 401 -7.07 17.59 -21.23
N PRO A 402 -5.94 17.00 -20.78
CA PRO A 402 -4.62 17.65 -20.85
C PRO A 402 -4.06 17.71 -22.28
N GLY A 403 -4.75 17.11 -23.23
CA GLY A 403 -4.31 16.96 -24.61
C GLY A 403 -3.34 15.77 -24.80
N PRO A 404 -3.19 15.29 -26.03
CA PRO A 404 -2.42 14.07 -26.33
C PRO A 404 -0.91 14.20 -26.08
N ASP A 405 -0.41 15.43 -25.94
CA ASP A 405 0.99 15.76 -25.68
C ASP A 405 1.21 16.44 -24.31
N MET A 406 0.21 16.40 -23.42
CA MET A 406 0.23 17.04 -22.11
C MET A 406 0.49 18.57 -22.17
N SER A 407 0.21 19.21 -23.31
CA SER A 407 0.53 20.62 -23.52
C SER A 407 -0.56 21.59 -23.05
N ASN A 408 -1.75 21.11 -22.70
CA ASN A 408 -2.81 21.94 -22.16
C ASN A 408 -2.55 22.28 -20.69
N THR A 409 -1.69 23.28 -20.47
CA THR A 409 -1.29 23.70 -19.11
C THR A 409 -2.48 24.19 -18.26
N ALA A 410 -3.55 24.72 -18.87
CA ALA A 410 -4.73 25.14 -18.13
C ALA A 410 -5.52 23.93 -17.60
N ALA A 411 -5.67 22.87 -18.42
CA ALA A 411 -6.27 21.62 -17.98
C ALA A 411 -5.41 20.94 -16.91
N MET A 412 -4.09 20.88 -17.05
CA MET A 412 -3.19 20.36 -16.04
C MET A 412 -3.32 21.13 -14.73
N ALA A 413 -3.31 22.47 -14.76
CA ALA A 413 -3.48 23.28 -13.56
C ALA A 413 -4.84 23.06 -12.90
N HIS A 414 -5.91 22.85 -13.67
CA HIS A 414 -7.22 22.47 -13.13
C HIS A 414 -7.17 21.07 -12.49
N ASN A 415 -6.59 20.10 -13.19
CA ASN A 415 -6.55 18.71 -12.75
C ASN A 415 -5.75 18.54 -11.44
N MET A 416 -4.67 19.28 -11.26
CA MET A 416 -3.89 19.34 -10.02
C MET A 416 -4.69 19.88 -8.81
N THR A 417 -5.93 20.33 -8.98
CA THR A 417 -6.83 20.77 -7.90
C THR A 417 -8.04 19.84 -7.71
N ILE A 418 -8.11 18.73 -8.43
CA ILE A 418 -9.22 17.77 -8.34
C ILE A 418 -9.32 17.17 -6.95
N LEU A 419 -8.18 16.86 -6.33
CA LEU A 419 -8.11 16.24 -5.01
C LEU A 419 -8.20 17.24 -3.84
N ASP A 420 -8.42 18.54 -4.12
CA ASP A 420 -8.63 19.57 -3.09
C ASP A 420 -10.10 19.82 -2.79
N GLU A 421 -11.01 19.48 -3.70
CA GLU A 421 -12.44 19.80 -3.60
C GLU A 421 -13.30 18.55 -3.76
N GLY A 422 -13.98 18.14 -2.69
CA GLY A 422 -14.78 16.93 -2.67
C GLY A 422 -15.21 16.51 -1.27
N THR A 423 -15.47 15.22 -1.11
CA THR A 423 -15.84 14.65 0.20
C THR A 423 -14.95 13.46 0.51
N LEU A 424 -14.31 13.48 1.67
CA LEU A 424 -13.55 12.38 2.25
C LEU A 424 -14.47 11.49 3.07
N TYR A 425 -14.33 10.19 2.90
CA TYR A 425 -15.10 9.15 3.58
C TYR A 425 -14.17 8.12 4.21
N VAL A 426 -14.68 7.40 5.22
CA VAL A 426 -14.07 6.23 5.82
C VAL A 426 -15.03 5.03 5.76
N ALA A 427 -14.51 3.81 5.61
CA ALA A 427 -15.32 2.61 5.45
C ALA A 427 -15.89 2.10 6.77
N LYS A 428 -17.17 1.69 6.74
CA LYS A 428 -17.80 0.85 7.76
C LYS A 428 -18.36 -0.40 7.10
N LEU A 429 -17.83 -1.57 7.47
CA LEU A 429 -18.24 -2.86 6.92
C LEU A 429 -19.28 -3.52 7.80
N SER A 430 -20.09 -4.40 7.20
CA SER A 430 -21.04 -5.27 7.87
C SER A 430 -21.20 -6.60 7.14
N SER A 431 -21.65 -7.65 7.84
CA SER A 431 -21.92 -8.97 7.27
C SER A 431 -23.11 -9.61 7.97
N ASP A 432 -23.83 -10.47 7.24
CA ASP A 432 -24.91 -11.30 7.78
C ASP A 432 -24.39 -12.65 8.34
N ILE A 433 -23.09 -12.93 8.23
CA ILE A 433 -22.48 -14.13 8.80
C ILE A 433 -22.56 -14.05 10.32
N PRO A 434 -23.14 -15.05 11.00
CA PRO A 434 -23.22 -15.04 12.45
C PRO A 434 -21.83 -14.96 13.09
N PRO A 435 -21.61 -14.11 14.11
CA PRO A 435 -20.31 -14.01 14.79
C PRO A 435 -19.80 -15.34 15.37
N SER A 436 -20.70 -16.29 15.65
CA SER A 436 -20.33 -17.64 16.10
C SER A 436 -19.72 -18.52 15.02
N GLU A 437 -19.78 -18.10 13.77
CA GLU A 437 -19.17 -18.77 12.62
C GLU A 437 -17.82 -18.14 12.24
N ILE A 438 -17.43 -17.06 12.93
CA ILE A 438 -16.13 -16.39 12.79
C ILE A 438 -15.36 -16.63 14.10
N ASP A 439 -14.61 -17.73 14.15
CA ASP A 439 -13.94 -18.18 15.37
C ASP A 439 -12.47 -17.74 15.47
N GLY A 440 -11.97 -17.05 14.44
CA GLY A 440 -10.58 -16.58 14.35
C GLY A 440 -9.62 -17.61 13.76
N SER A 441 -10.12 -18.75 13.29
CA SER A 441 -9.29 -19.72 12.56
C SER A 441 -8.97 -19.26 11.13
N GLY A 442 -9.85 -18.49 10.49
CA GLY A 442 -9.79 -18.17 9.06
C GLY A 442 -10.42 -19.21 8.15
N GLU A 443 -10.91 -20.33 8.71
CA GLU A 443 -11.67 -21.33 7.93
C GLU A 443 -12.99 -20.73 7.43
N LEU A 444 -13.39 -21.11 6.21
CA LEU A 444 -14.61 -20.60 5.60
C LEU A 444 -15.86 -20.91 6.43
N PRO A 445 -16.78 -19.95 6.58
CA PRO A 445 -18.07 -20.21 7.20
C PRO A 445 -18.90 -21.19 6.35
N PRO A 446 -19.98 -21.78 6.91
CA PRO A 446 -20.86 -22.69 6.17
C PRO A 446 -21.46 -22.10 4.88
N SER A 447 -21.53 -20.77 4.75
CA SER A 447 -21.93 -20.07 3.53
C SER A 447 -20.95 -20.25 2.37
N GLY A 448 -19.69 -20.64 2.65
CA GLY A 448 -18.64 -20.90 1.67
C GLY A 448 -17.85 -19.69 1.21
N SER A 449 -18.09 -18.51 1.77
CA SER A 449 -17.32 -17.28 1.52
C SER A 449 -17.45 -16.30 2.68
N PHE A 450 -16.47 -15.42 2.83
CA PHE A 450 -16.56 -14.23 3.68
C PHE A 450 -17.06 -13.07 2.82
N SER A 451 -18.22 -12.51 3.15
CA SER A 451 -18.84 -11.44 2.36
C SER A 451 -19.73 -10.55 3.21
N GLY A 452 -20.09 -9.40 2.65
CA GLY A 452 -20.99 -8.48 3.34
C GLY A 452 -21.32 -7.24 2.54
N THR A 453 -21.81 -6.24 3.28
CA THR A 453 -22.11 -4.91 2.77
C THR A 453 -21.25 -3.87 3.50
N GLY A 454 -21.20 -2.66 2.99
CA GLY A 454 -20.51 -1.56 3.66
C GLY A 454 -21.11 -0.22 3.33
N THR A 455 -20.71 0.77 4.12
CA THR A 455 -21.10 2.17 3.92
C THR A 455 -19.90 3.06 4.10
N TRP A 456 -19.73 4.01 3.19
CA TRP A 456 -18.74 5.07 3.30
C TRP A 456 -19.31 6.20 4.18
N LEU A 457 -18.73 6.37 5.37
CA LEU A 457 -19.12 7.39 6.34
C LEU A 457 -18.40 8.70 6.00
N PRO A 458 -19.12 9.82 5.78
CA PRO A 458 -18.51 11.08 5.40
C PRO A 458 -17.79 11.73 6.59
N LEU A 459 -16.55 12.21 6.37
CA LEU A 459 -15.73 12.88 7.38
C LEU A 459 -15.59 14.38 7.14
N LEU A 460 -15.27 14.76 5.90
CA LEU A 460 -14.89 16.12 5.53
C LEU A 460 -15.46 16.46 4.15
N ARG A 461 -16.09 17.60 4.02
CA ARG A 461 -16.40 18.20 2.72
C ARG A 461 -15.52 19.41 2.50
N SER A 462 -14.76 19.42 1.41
CA SER A 462 -13.91 20.53 0.99
C SER A 462 -14.44 21.17 -0.28
N GLY A 463 -14.29 22.47 -0.38
CA GLY A 463 -14.74 23.30 -1.49
C GLY A 463 -13.67 24.28 -1.94
N PRO A 464 -14.03 25.23 -2.85
CA PRO A 464 -13.10 26.21 -3.37
C PRO A 464 -12.40 27.03 -2.29
N ASP A 465 -11.18 27.48 -2.57
CA ASP A 465 -10.40 28.39 -1.73
C ASP A 465 -10.17 27.89 -0.28
N GLY A 466 -10.11 26.56 -0.09
CA GLY A 466 -9.88 25.95 1.22
C GLY A 466 -11.10 26.01 2.16
N GLN A 467 -12.29 26.38 1.67
CA GLN A 467 -13.53 26.25 2.44
C GLN A 467 -13.77 24.77 2.76
N ALA A 468 -14.16 24.48 4.00
CA ALA A 468 -14.42 23.11 4.40
C ALA A 468 -15.44 23.01 5.52
N GLU A 469 -16.16 21.88 5.55
CA GLU A 469 -17.15 21.51 6.55
C GLU A 469 -16.78 20.15 7.14
N SER A 470 -16.67 20.08 8.46
CA SER A 470 -16.60 18.80 9.16
C SER A 470 -17.97 18.12 9.14
N LEU A 471 -17.99 16.84 8.79
CA LEU A 471 -19.20 15.99 8.82
C LEU A 471 -19.20 15.08 10.06
N VAL A 472 -18.24 15.30 10.97
CA VAL A 472 -18.13 14.61 12.26
C VAL A 472 -18.38 15.61 13.39
N ASP A 473 -19.37 15.33 14.23
CA ASP A 473 -19.77 16.22 15.32
C ASP A 473 -18.62 16.54 16.29
N GLY A 474 -18.45 17.84 16.62
CA GLY A 474 -17.51 18.31 17.63
C GLY A 474 -16.02 18.19 17.25
N ILE A 475 -15.73 18.09 15.95
CA ILE A 475 -14.38 18.20 15.36
C ILE A 475 -14.47 19.27 14.26
N THR A 476 -13.55 20.21 14.20
CA THR A 476 -13.50 21.23 13.15
C THR A 476 -12.99 20.64 11.82
N ALA A 477 -13.27 21.30 10.71
CA ALA A 477 -12.81 20.84 9.39
C ALA A 477 -11.27 20.76 9.29
N GLN A 478 -10.57 21.72 9.90
CA GLN A 478 -9.10 21.70 9.97
C GLN A 478 -8.58 20.53 10.82
N GLU A 479 -9.27 20.20 11.92
CA GLU A 479 -8.91 19.03 12.72
C GLU A 479 -9.18 17.73 11.95
N VAL A 480 -10.26 17.63 11.18
CA VAL A 480 -10.46 16.43 10.33
C VAL A 480 -9.35 16.30 9.31
N ALA A 481 -8.94 17.38 8.64
CA ALA A 481 -7.89 17.35 7.61
C ALA A 481 -6.50 17.00 8.17
N VAL A 482 -6.22 17.34 9.45
CA VAL A 482 -4.90 17.12 10.08
C VAL A 482 -4.90 15.92 11.03
N PHE A 483 -6.02 15.62 11.67
CA PHE A 483 -6.18 14.52 12.62
C PHE A 483 -7.28 13.56 12.14
N THR A 484 -7.20 13.14 10.88
CA THR A 484 -8.20 12.32 10.17
C THR A 484 -8.51 11.01 10.88
N ARG A 485 -7.49 10.34 11.44
CA ARG A 485 -7.66 9.11 12.24
C ARG A 485 -8.61 9.31 13.41
N MET A 486 -8.50 10.45 14.14
CA MET A 486 -9.38 10.76 15.27
C MET A 486 -10.83 11.01 14.83
N ALA A 487 -11.02 11.60 13.64
CA ALA A 487 -12.35 11.77 13.05
C ALA A 487 -12.96 10.44 12.63
N ALA A 488 -12.16 9.53 12.04
CA ALA A 488 -12.57 8.18 11.66
C ALA A 488 -12.90 7.31 12.88
N ASP A 489 -12.12 7.41 13.96
CA ASP A 489 -12.41 6.80 15.25
C ASP A 489 -13.81 7.21 15.72
N LYS A 490 -14.08 8.51 15.71
CA LYS A 490 -15.36 9.05 16.18
C LYS A 490 -16.53 8.72 15.26
N ALA A 491 -16.29 8.58 13.97
CA ALA A 491 -17.30 8.15 13.00
C ALA A 491 -17.69 6.66 13.16
N GLY A 492 -16.85 5.84 13.81
CA GLY A 492 -17.10 4.42 14.03
C GLY A 492 -16.73 3.55 12.83
N ALA A 493 -15.60 3.83 12.21
CA ALA A 493 -15.04 3.06 11.09
C ALA A 493 -14.67 1.62 11.50
N THR A 494 -14.60 0.69 10.54
CA THR A 494 -14.23 -0.71 10.80
C THR A 494 -12.71 -0.87 10.84
N LYS A 495 -12.22 -1.45 11.94
CA LYS A 495 -10.79 -1.77 12.16
C LYS A 495 -10.32 -2.89 11.23
N MET A 496 -9.33 -2.61 10.39
CA MET A 496 -8.83 -3.53 9.37
C MET A 496 -7.43 -4.10 9.72
N ASP A 497 -6.98 -5.07 8.92
CA ASP A 497 -5.68 -5.73 9.07
C ASP A 497 -4.65 -5.08 8.14
N ARG A 498 -4.19 -3.85 8.47
CA ARG A 498 -3.24 -3.07 7.69
C ARG A 498 -3.70 -2.94 6.23
N PRO A 499 -4.58 -1.98 5.91
CA PRO A 499 -4.95 -1.68 4.54
C PRO A 499 -3.77 -1.02 3.80
N GLU A 500 -3.20 -1.79 2.88
CA GLU A 500 -2.13 -1.34 1.99
C GLU A 500 -2.73 -0.69 0.73
N ASP A 501 -2.34 -1.17 -0.46
CA ASP A 501 -2.77 -0.59 -1.72
C ASP A 501 -4.22 -0.92 -2.09
N PHE A 502 -4.79 0.01 -2.85
CA PHE A 502 -6.13 -0.05 -3.44
C PHE A 502 -6.02 0.09 -4.94
N GLU A 503 -6.59 -0.84 -5.70
CA GLU A 503 -6.66 -0.71 -7.15
C GLU A 503 -8.05 -0.98 -7.70
N ALA A 504 -8.53 -0.13 -8.61
CA ALA A 504 -9.79 -0.31 -9.29
C ALA A 504 -9.58 -1.03 -10.64
N ASN A 505 -10.24 -2.17 -10.83
CA ASN A 505 -10.18 -2.91 -12.09
C ASN A 505 -10.70 -2.04 -13.25
N PRO A 506 -9.88 -1.72 -14.25
CA PRO A 506 -10.25 -0.80 -15.32
C PRO A 506 -11.36 -1.33 -16.23
N LYS A 507 -11.69 -2.64 -16.14
CA LYS A 507 -12.75 -3.28 -16.95
C LYS A 507 -14.08 -3.38 -16.22
N THR A 508 -14.04 -3.65 -14.90
CA THR A 508 -15.26 -3.95 -14.13
C THR A 508 -15.64 -2.85 -13.17
N GLY A 509 -14.70 -1.96 -12.83
CA GLY A 509 -14.85 -0.95 -11.78
C GLY A 509 -14.81 -1.51 -10.36
N LYS A 510 -14.68 -2.83 -10.17
CA LYS A 510 -14.49 -3.38 -8.82
C LYS A 510 -13.17 -2.93 -8.24
N VAL A 511 -13.15 -2.65 -6.94
CA VAL A 511 -11.97 -2.18 -6.21
C VAL A 511 -11.40 -3.35 -5.41
N TYR A 512 -10.09 -3.50 -5.45
CA TYR A 512 -9.37 -4.53 -4.70
C TYR A 512 -8.49 -3.86 -3.66
N VAL A 513 -8.36 -4.51 -2.50
CA VAL A 513 -7.60 -3.98 -1.37
C VAL A 513 -6.69 -5.08 -0.83
N ALA A 514 -5.42 -4.81 -0.74
CA ALA A 514 -4.47 -5.64 -0.01
C ALA A 514 -4.60 -5.36 1.50
N LEU A 515 -4.72 -6.41 2.29
CA LEU A 515 -4.70 -6.39 3.74
C LEU A 515 -3.54 -7.29 4.18
N THR A 516 -2.40 -6.71 4.49
CA THR A 516 -1.14 -7.45 4.46
C THR A 516 -0.98 -8.43 5.63
N ASN A 517 -1.27 -8.02 6.85
CA ASN A 517 -1.23 -8.86 8.04
C ASN A 517 -1.74 -8.12 9.29
N ASN A 518 -2.03 -8.84 10.39
CA ASN A 518 -2.24 -8.26 11.71
C ASN A 518 -2.04 -9.30 12.81
N SER A 519 -0.83 -9.43 13.30
CA SER A 519 -0.47 -10.36 14.38
C SER A 519 -1.09 -10.01 15.74
N LYS A 520 -1.67 -8.80 15.89
CA LYS A 520 -2.36 -8.38 17.12
C LYS A 520 -3.85 -8.67 17.11
N ARG A 521 -4.45 -9.05 15.96
CA ARG A 521 -5.88 -9.37 15.93
C ARG A 521 -6.20 -10.55 16.84
N GLY A 522 -7.19 -10.35 17.73
CA GLY A 522 -7.56 -11.33 18.75
C GLY A 522 -6.65 -11.39 19.97
N ALA A 523 -5.59 -10.56 20.04
CA ALA A 523 -4.77 -10.45 21.22
C ALA A 523 -5.55 -9.82 22.39
N PRO A 524 -5.17 -10.09 23.65
CA PRO A 524 -5.87 -9.54 24.82
C PRO A 524 -5.91 -7.99 24.82
N GLY A 525 -7.12 -7.44 24.75
CA GLY A 525 -7.36 -5.99 24.71
C GLY A 525 -7.49 -5.41 23.32
N GLU A 526 -7.23 -6.20 22.27
CA GLU A 526 -7.35 -5.79 20.88
C GLU A 526 -8.65 -6.30 20.25
N ALA A 527 -8.98 -5.78 19.05
CA ALA A 527 -10.16 -6.23 18.32
C ALA A 527 -10.02 -7.71 17.89
N GLY A 528 -11.11 -8.48 18.06
CA GLY A 528 -11.19 -9.87 17.63
C GLY A 528 -11.38 -10.02 16.12
N PRO A 529 -11.52 -11.29 15.64
CA PRO A 529 -11.80 -11.57 14.23
C PRO A 529 -13.23 -11.15 13.86
N ASP A 530 -13.40 -10.76 12.62
CA ASP A 530 -14.69 -10.47 11.99
C ASP A 530 -14.73 -11.05 10.56
N ALA A 531 -15.83 -10.87 9.85
CA ALA A 531 -15.99 -11.48 8.52
C ALA A 531 -15.02 -10.91 7.47
N ALA A 532 -14.53 -9.68 7.63
CA ALA A 532 -13.53 -9.07 6.74
C ALA A 532 -12.08 -9.35 7.18
N ASN A 533 -11.91 -9.70 8.46
CA ASN A 533 -10.62 -9.99 9.08
C ASN A 533 -10.76 -11.30 9.90
N PRO A 534 -10.84 -12.47 9.21
CA PRO A 534 -11.34 -13.70 9.84
C PRO A 534 -10.33 -14.43 10.71
N ARG A 535 -9.04 -14.03 10.73
CA ARG A 535 -7.99 -14.73 11.47
C ARG A 535 -7.49 -13.96 12.69
N ASN A 536 -7.33 -14.66 13.81
CA ASN A 536 -6.47 -14.22 14.90
C ASN A 536 -5.00 -14.38 14.49
N ASP A 537 -4.11 -13.54 15.03
CA ASP A 537 -2.67 -13.59 14.72
C ASP A 537 -2.42 -13.75 13.20
N ASN A 538 -3.07 -12.89 12.42
CA ASN A 538 -3.06 -12.97 10.96
C ASN A 538 -1.68 -12.61 10.39
N LYS A 539 -0.90 -13.61 9.99
CA LYS A 539 0.46 -13.44 9.47
C LYS A 539 0.55 -13.33 7.96
N SER A 540 -0.46 -13.82 7.26
CA SER A 540 -0.39 -14.01 5.81
C SER A 540 -1.30 -13.08 5.02
N GLY A 541 -2.19 -12.35 5.69
CA GLY A 541 -3.06 -11.37 5.05
C GLY A 541 -4.20 -11.95 4.21
N GLN A 542 -4.93 -11.07 3.54
CA GLN A 542 -6.05 -11.37 2.64
C GLN A 542 -6.21 -10.27 1.59
N VAL A 543 -6.98 -10.56 0.54
CA VAL A 543 -7.37 -9.58 -0.48
C VAL A 543 -8.88 -9.42 -0.49
N LEU A 544 -9.32 -8.18 -0.29
CA LEU A 544 -10.73 -7.78 -0.30
C LEU A 544 -11.13 -7.33 -1.71
N GLU A 545 -12.26 -7.82 -2.22
CA GLU A 545 -12.92 -7.36 -3.45
C GLU A 545 -14.14 -6.53 -3.08
N ILE A 546 -14.22 -5.28 -3.54
CA ILE A 546 -15.32 -4.36 -3.28
C ILE A 546 -16.07 -4.07 -4.58
N THR A 547 -17.39 -4.25 -4.58
CA THR A 547 -18.28 -3.72 -5.61
C THR A 547 -18.84 -2.39 -5.10
N ASP A 548 -18.15 -1.30 -5.44
CA ASP A 548 -18.49 0.06 -4.99
C ASP A 548 -19.45 0.77 -5.95
N ASN A 549 -20.28 1.62 -5.40
CA ASN A 549 -21.07 2.59 -6.15
C ASN A 549 -20.25 3.88 -6.47
N HIS A 550 -18.94 3.85 -6.29
CA HIS A 550 -17.97 4.92 -6.52
C HIS A 550 -18.40 6.30 -5.98
N ALA A 551 -19.24 7.04 -6.72
CA ALA A 551 -19.75 8.35 -6.29
C ALA A 551 -20.80 8.25 -5.16
N GLY A 552 -21.31 7.05 -4.87
CA GLY A 552 -22.26 6.80 -3.78
C GLY A 552 -21.60 6.41 -2.47
N THR A 553 -22.42 5.98 -1.51
CA THR A 553 -21.96 5.63 -0.16
C THR A 553 -22.08 4.16 0.20
N ASP A 554 -22.77 3.36 -0.59
CA ASP A 554 -23.00 1.95 -0.29
C ASP A 554 -22.15 1.05 -1.21
N PHE A 555 -21.67 -0.07 -0.66
CA PHE A 555 -20.91 -1.07 -1.40
C PHE A 555 -21.21 -2.48 -0.89
N THR A 556 -20.84 -3.49 -1.67
CA THR A 556 -20.74 -4.88 -1.22
C THR A 556 -19.30 -5.33 -1.29
N TRP A 557 -18.95 -6.34 -0.51
CA TRP A 557 -17.59 -6.87 -0.47
C TRP A 557 -17.55 -8.38 -0.28
N ASP A 558 -16.47 -8.99 -0.80
CA ASP A 558 -16.11 -10.39 -0.62
C ASP A 558 -14.60 -10.49 -0.35
N LEU A 559 -14.14 -11.51 0.39
CA LEU A 559 -12.72 -11.86 0.37
C LEU A 559 -12.43 -12.69 -0.88
N LEU A 560 -11.58 -12.16 -1.76
CA LEU A 560 -11.08 -12.88 -2.93
C LEU A 560 -10.06 -13.95 -2.51
N LEU A 561 -9.11 -13.56 -1.65
CA LEU A 561 -8.08 -14.43 -1.11
C LEU A 561 -8.06 -14.34 0.41
N VAL A 562 -7.90 -15.46 1.09
CA VAL A 562 -7.35 -15.57 2.44
C VAL A 562 -6.00 -16.24 2.25
N CYS A 563 -4.92 -15.42 2.27
CA CYS A 563 -3.59 -15.82 1.83
C CYS A 563 -2.93 -16.82 2.80
N GLY A 564 -1.93 -17.56 2.33
CA GLY A 564 -1.17 -18.53 3.11
C GLY A 564 -0.80 -19.79 2.31
N ASP A 565 -0.42 -20.84 3.02
CA ASP A 565 -0.12 -22.14 2.44
C ASP A 565 -1.40 -22.78 1.86
N PRO A 566 -1.46 -23.12 0.57
CA PRO A 566 -2.63 -23.74 -0.03
C PRO A 566 -3.08 -25.06 0.64
N ASP A 567 -2.18 -25.76 1.29
CA ASP A 567 -2.49 -27.01 2.00
C ASP A 567 -3.16 -26.75 3.38
N ALA A 568 -3.10 -25.52 3.89
CA ALA A 568 -3.72 -25.16 5.16
C ALA A 568 -5.25 -25.00 5.04
N ALA A 569 -5.98 -25.34 6.11
CA ALA A 569 -7.45 -25.28 6.12
C ALA A 569 -7.98 -23.84 6.10
N ASP A 570 -7.21 -22.90 6.66
CA ASP A 570 -7.54 -21.50 6.86
C ASP A 570 -7.21 -20.60 5.66
N THR A 571 -6.99 -21.17 4.48
CA THR A 571 -6.71 -20.42 3.25
C THR A 571 -7.84 -20.54 2.25
N TYR A 572 -8.05 -19.49 1.47
CA TYR A 572 -9.08 -19.43 0.43
C TYR A 572 -8.55 -18.73 -0.82
N TYR A 573 -8.87 -19.25 -1.98
CA TYR A 573 -8.40 -18.80 -3.28
C TYR A 573 -9.58 -18.64 -4.25
N GLY A 574 -10.54 -17.76 -3.95
CA GLY A 574 -11.66 -17.42 -4.82
C GLY A 574 -12.58 -18.62 -5.20
N GLY A 575 -12.44 -19.76 -4.51
CA GLY A 575 -13.10 -21.03 -4.86
C GLY A 575 -12.34 -21.91 -5.84
N PHE A 576 -11.15 -21.50 -6.30
CA PHE A 576 -10.30 -22.30 -7.18
C PHE A 576 -9.65 -23.49 -6.44
N ASP A 577 -9.21 -24.49 -7.20
CA ASP A 577 -8.52 -25.68 -6.69
C ASP A 577 -7.15 -25.31 -6.08
N LYS A 578 -7.08 -25.31 -4.75
CA LYS A 578 -5.87 -24.90 -4.00
C LYS A 578 -4.62 -25.71 -4.35
N SER A 579 -4.76 -26.95 -4.83
CA SER A 579 -3.62 -27.76 -5.27
C SER A 579 -2.94 -27.28 -6.55
N LYS A 580 -3.47 -26.23 -7.18
CA LYS A 580 -2.99 -25.68 -8.46
C LYS A 580 -2.56 -24.21 -8.38
N VAL A 581 -2.53 -23.64 -7.20
CA VAL A 581 -2.13 -22.24 -7.01
C VAL A 581 -0.72 -22.14 -6.46
N SER A 582 -0.07 -21.02 -6.71
CA SER A 582 1.14 -20.64 -5.97
C SER A 582 0.76 -20.16 -4.57
N PRO A 583 1.49 -20.54 -3.50
CA PRO A 583 1.31 -19.98 -2.18
C PRO A 583 1.64 -18.48 -2.20
N ILE A 584 0.81 -17.67 -1.54
CA ILE A 584 0.98 -16.20 -1.44
C ILE A 584 0.71 -15.76 -0.01
N SER A 585 1.53 -14.85 0.53
CA SER A 585 1.32 -14.22 1.83
C SER A 585 1.73 -12.75 1.79
N CYS A 586 1.23 -11.97 2.73
CA CYS A 586 1.53 -10.55 2.87
C CYS A 586 1.33 -9.78 1.55
N PRO A 587 0.11 -9.78 0.97
CA PRO A 587 -0.19 -8.98 -0.21
C PRO A 587 0.00 -7.49 0.13
N ASP A 588 0.57 -6.76 -0.81
CA ASP A 588 0.97 -5.37 -0.62
C ASP A 588 0.48 -4.51 -1.80
N ASN A 589 1.31 -4.20 -2.79
CA ASN A 589 0.86 -3.38 -3.90
C ASN A 589 0.10 -4.18 -4.97
N LEU A 590 -0.81 -3.50 -5.63
CA LEU A 590 -1.73 -4.06 -6.62
C LEU A 590 -1.55 -3.38 -7.99
N ALA A 591 -1.75 -4.15 -9.05
CA ALA A 591 -1.82 -3.63 -10.41
C ALA A 591 -2.78 -4.47 -11.26
N PHE A 592 -3.21 -3.93 -12.42
CA PHE A 592 -3.99 -4.68 -13.40
C PHE A 592 -3.26 -4.80 -14.72
N ASP A 593 -3.34 -5.98 -15.33
CA ASP A 593 -2.96 -6.13 -16.73
C ASP A 593 -4.08 -5.65 -17.69
N SER A 594 -3.78 -5.59 -18.99
CA SER A 594 -4.75 -5.21 -20.02
C SER A 594 -5.91 -6.22 -20.18
N HIS A 595 -5.80 -7.42 -19.60
CA HIS A 595 -6.84 -8.45 -19.58
C HIS A 595 -7.78 -8.31 -18.39
N GLY A 596 -7.38 -7.57 -17.36
CA GLY A 596 -8.13 -7.34 -16.13
C GLY A 596 -7.81 -8.37 -15.04
N ASN A 597 -6.70 -9.12 -15.15
CA ASN A 597 -6.20 -9.91 -14.05
C ASN A 597 -5.52 -9.01 -13.02
N LEU A 598 -5.67 -9.36 -11.75
CA LEU A 598 -5.01 -8.67 -10.65
C LEU A 598 -3.57 -9.18 -10.52
N TRP A 599 -2.63 -8.25 -10.35
CA TRP A 599 -1.24 -8.55 -10.04
C TRP A 599 -0.92 -8.02 -8.66
N ILE A 600 -0.28 -8.83 -7.83
CA ILE A 600 -0.03 -8.59 -6.41
C ILE A 600 1.46 -8.75 -6.14
N SER A 601 2.11 -7.71 -5.63
CA SER A 601 3.43 -7.80 -5.01
C SER A 601 3.30 -8.14 -3.53
N THR A 602 4.37 -8.60 -2.89
CA THR A 602 4.36 -9.00 -1.49
C THR A 602 5.48 -8.33 -0.70
N ASP A 603 5.16 -7.95 0.55
CA ASP A 603 6.11 -7.45 1.55
C ASP A 603 6.20 -8.42 2.74
N GLY A 604 7.33 -9.11 2.81
CA GLY A 604 7.63 -9.92 3.97
C GLY A 604 6.95 -11.27 3.99
N ASN A 605 7.18 -12.07 2.99
CA ASN A 605 6.64 -13.42 2.84
C ASN A 605 6.72 -14.25 4.14
N ALA A 606 5.55 -14.59 4.69
CA ALA A 606 5.42 -15.41 5.91
C ALA A 606 5.62 -16.92 5.66
N LEU A 607 5.93 -17.33 4.41
CA LEU A 607 6.04 -18.72 3.96
C LEU A 607 7.50 -19.19 3.76
N ASP A 608 8.46 -18.52 4.39
CA ASP A 608 9.90 -18.84 4.34
C ASP A 608 10.48 -18.90 2.91
N SER A 609 9.98 -18.08 2.00
CA SER A 609 10.51 -17.89 0.64
C SER A 609 10.74 -16.41 0.36
N ASN A 610 11.39 -16.09 -0.77
CA ASN A 610 11.53 -14.70 -1.21
C ASN A 610 10.18 -14.11 -1.61
N ASP A 611 10.04 -12.81 -1.46
CA ASP A 611 8.91 -12.04 -1.98
C ASP A 611 8.85 -12.09 -3.51
N GLY A 612 7.71 -11.74 -4.07
CA GLY A 612 7.51 -11.87 -5.50
C GLY A 612 6.29 -11.14 -6.05
N LEU A 613 6.07 -11.33 -7.34
CA LEU A 613 4.92 -10.82 -8.07
C LEU A 613 4.03 -11.96 -8.51
N PHE A 614 2.73 -11.86 -8.24
CA PHE A 614 1.73 -12.88 -8.49
C PHE A 614 0.62 -12.35 -9.39
N ALA A 615 0.17 -13.16 -10.37
CA ALA A 615 -1.03 -12.88 -11.15
C ALA A 615 -2.21 -13.70 -10.63
N VAL A 616 -3.38 -13.07 -10.56
CA VAL A 616 -4.61 -13.66 -10.03
C VAL A 616 -5.75 -13.49 -11.03
N ALA A 617 -6.39 -14.59 -11.43
CA ALA A 617 -7.57 -14.57 -12.26
C ALA A 617 -8.81 -14.16 -11.46
N LEU A 618 -9.60 -13.22 -11.98
CA LEU A 618 -10.71 -12.62 -11.24
C LEU A 618 -12.09 -13.13 -11.65
N ASP A 619 -12.21 -13.84 -12.74
CA ASP A 619 -13.50 -14.31 -13.24
C ASP A 619 -13.44 -15.70 -13.88
N GLY A 620 -14.62 -16.19 -14.32
CA GLY A 620 -14.76 -17.47 -15.00
C GLY A 620 -14.36 -18.68 -14.14
N PRO A 621 -14.05 -19.81 -14.78
CA PRO A 621 -13.71 -21.06 -14.08
C PRO A 621 -12.34 -21.01 -13.37
N ASN A 622 -11.54 -19.99 -13.68
CA ASN A 622 -10.21 -19.79 -13.14
C ASN A 622 -10.17 -18.73 -12.01
N ARG A 623 -11.32 -18.15 -11.60
CA ARG A 623 -11.36 -17.17 -10.51
C ARG A 623 -10.64 -17.72 -9.28
N GLY A 624 -9.63 -16.99 -8.80
CA GLY A 624 -8.78 -17.38 -7.67
C GLY A 624 -7.56 -18.22 -8.04
N GLU A 625 -7.31 -18.52 -9.34
CA GLU A 625 -6.03 -19.08 -9.77
C GLU A 625 -4.93 -18.05 -9.52
N VAL A 626 -3.95 -18.41 -8.68
CA VAL A 626 -2.78 -17.58 -8.34
C VAL A 626 -1.54 -18.20 -8.95
N LYS A 627 -0.76 -17.41 -9.68
CA LYS A 627 0.48 -17.85 -10.33
C LYS A 627 1.62 -16.88 -10.02
N GLN A 628 2.69 -17.36 -9.41
CA GLN A 628 3.89 -16.57 -9.16
C GLN A 628 4.65 -16.34 -10.47
N PHE A 629 4.86 -15.07 -10.84
CA PHE A 629 5.52 -14.67 -12.07
C PHE A 629 7.03 -14.46 -11.88
N LEU A 630 7.42 -13.90 -10.75
CA LEU A 630 8.83 -13.73 -10.38
C LEU A 630 9.01 -13.79 -8.86
N THR A 631 10.26 -13.99 -8.44
CA THR A 631 10.74 -13.71 -7.09
C THR A 631 11.87 -12.68 -7.14
N VAL A 632 12.04 -11.93 -6.06
CA VAL A 632 13.13 -10.97 -5.88
C VAL A 632 14.28 -11.58 -5.08
N PRO A 633 15.46 -10.93 -4.97
CA PRO A 633 16.59 -11.43 -4.20
C PRO A 633 16.27 -11.66 -2.72
N LEU A 634 17.07 -12.49 -2.09
CA LEU A 634 16.96 -12.78 -0.67
C LEU A 634 16.90 -11.52 0.19
N GLY A 635 15.91 -11.42 1.06
CA GLY A 635 15.72 -10.29 1.98
C GLY A 635 15.19 -9.01 1.31
N ALA A 636 14.88 -9.05 0.02
CA ALA A 636 14.24 -7.95 -0.67
C ALA A 636 12.72 -8.08 -0.61
N GLU A 637 12.05 -6.93 -0.71
CA GLU A 637 10.63 -6.77 -0.96
C GLU A 637 10.36 -6.54 -2.45
N THR A 638 9.19 -6.93 -2.92
CA THR A 638 8.69 -6.64 -4.28
C THR A 638 7.65 -5.54 -4.21
N CYS A 639 7.91 -4.38 -4.85
CA CYS A 639 7.01 -3.24 -4.79
C CYS A 639 6.69 -2.68 -6.18
N GLY A 640 5.67 -1.83 -6.25
CA GLY A 640 5.33 -0.96 -7.37
C GLY A 640 5.24 -1.64 -8.73
N PRO A 641 4.45 -2.71 -8.90
CA PRO A 641 4.38 -3.42 -10.16
C PRO A 641 3.69 -2.58 -11.24
N VAL A 642 4.30 -2.52 -12.44
CA VAL A 642 3.64 -2.01 -13.65
C VAL A 642 3.54 -3.15 -14.64
N VAL A 643 2.34 -3.49 -15.08
CA VAL A 643 2.09 -4.60 -15.99
C VAL A 643 1.49 -4.08 -17.29
N THR A 644 2.26 -4.17 -18.37
CA THR A 644 1.80 -3.85 -19.73
C THR A 644 1.76 -5.11 -20.59
N ASP A 645 1.29 -4.99 -21.81
CA ASP A 645 1.22 -6.13 -22.75
C ASP A 645 2.58 -6.77 -23.07
N ASP A 646 3.67 -6.01 -22.98
CA ASP A 646 5.00 -6.44 -23.44
C ASP A 646 6.13 -6.21 -22.42
N LEU A 647 5.79 -5.65 -21.28
CA LEU A 647 6.75 -5.30 -20.24
C LEU A 647 6.11 -5.38 -18.85
N VAL A 648 6.83 -5.93 -17.89
CA VAL A 648 6.57 -5.79 -16.46
C VAL A 648 7.75 -5.04 -15.85
N THR A 649 7.49 -4.08 -14.95
CA THR A 649 8.52 -3.53 -14.06
C THR A 649 8.14 -3.76 -12.62
N VAL A 650 9.13 -3.98 -11.77
CA VAL A 650 9.00 -4.04 -10.31
C VAL A 650 10.13 -3.27 -9.65
N CYS A 651 9.87 -2.75 -8.50
CA CYS A 651 10.89 -2.30 -7.57
C CYS A 651 11.38 -3.48 -6.74
N VAL A 652 12.69 -3.60 -6.60
CA VAL A 652 13.36 -4.50 -5.67
C VAL A 652 13.90 -3.63 -4.55
N GLN A 653 13.20 -3.64 -3.42
CA GLN A 653 13.55 -2.82 -2.27
C GLN A 653 14.48 -3.62 -1.34
N HIS A 654 15.38 -2.96 -0.66
CA HIS A 654 16.29 -3.45 0.40
C HIS A 654 16.89 -4.88 0.23
N PRO A 655 17.53 -5.23 -0.92
CA PRO A 655 18.09 -6.57 -1.12
C PRO A 655 19.10 -6.95 -0.04
N GLY A 656 18.89 -8.11 0.61
CA GLY A 656 19.76 -8.64 1.66
C GLY A 656 19.59 -8.02 3.04
N GLU A 657 18.57 -7.21 3.26
CA GLU A 657 18.32 -6.57 4.55
C GLU A 657 17.84 -7.58 5.61
N ASN A 658 18.51 -7.59 6.77
CA ASN A 658 18.09 -8.31 7.97
C ASN A 658 18.88 -7.82 9.21
N ASP A 659 18.49 -8.27 10.42
CA ASP A 659 19.05 -7.82 11.72
C ASP A 659 20.55 -8.06 11.93
N GLU A 660 21.11 -9.03 11.23
CA GLU A 660 22.47 -9.51 11.49
C GLU A 660 23.48 -8.93 10.48
N ASN A 661 22.99 -8.24 9.42
CA ASN A 661 23.79 -7.85 8.27
C ASN A 661 23.94 -6.32 8.14
N SER A 662 24.94 -5.93 7.39
CA SER A 662 25.25 -4.56 7.05
C SER A 662 25.99 -4.52 5.71
N ILE A 663 26.32 -3.34 5.24
CA ILE A 663 27.19 -3.17 4.05
C ILE A 663 28.57 -3.82 4.23
N ASP A 664 29.07 -3.93 5.47
CA ASP A 664 30.36 -4.54 5.79
C ASP A 664 30.31 -6.08 5.85
N ASP A 665 29.12 -6.65 6.15
CA ASP A 665 28.86 -8.09 6.15
C ASP A 665 27.53 -8.42 5.45
N PRO A 666 27.44 -8.21 4.13
CA PRO A 666 26.20 -8.26 3.39
C PRO A 666 25.73 -9.70 3.14
N GLN A 667 24.43 -9.97 3.29
CA GLN A 667 23.78 -11.22 2.90
C GLN A 667 23.54 -11.29 1.38
N SER A 668 23.24 -10.15 0.75
CA SER A 668 23.07 -10.00 -0.69
C SER A 668 24.16 -9.08 -1.26
N ARG A 669 24.51 -9.34 -2.50
CA ARG A 669 25.35 -8.46 -3.33
C ARG A 669 24.67 -8.14 -4.67
N TRP A 670 23.38 -8.34 -4.71
CA TRP A 670 22.58 -8.01 -5.87
C TRP A 670 22.49 -6.47 -6.04
N PRO A 671 22.53 -5.89 -7.27
CA PRO A 671 22.50 -6.59 -8.56
C PRO A 671 23.87 -6.97 -9.15
N GLU A 672 24.97 -6.41 -8.67
CA GLU A 672 26.28 -6.58 -9.31
C GLU A 672 26.92 -7.94 -8.99
N GLY A 673 26.59 -8.55 -7.86
CA GLY A 673 27.27 -9.75 -7.38
C GLY A 673 28.74 -9.54 -7.02
N GLY A 674 29.49 -10.61 -6.81
CA GLY A 674 30.93 -10.57 -6.56
C GLY A 674 31.32 -9.80 -5.29
N ASN A 675 31.97 -8.63 -5.44
CA ASN A 675 32.29 -7.70 -4.36
C ASN A 675 31.43 -6.43 -4.41
N GLY A 676 30.34 -6.45 -5.15
CA GLY A 676 29.40 -5.32 -5.26
C GLY A 676 28.68 -5.03 -3.94
N THR A 677 28.05 -3.87 -3.88
CA THR A 677 27.17 -3.45 -2.79
C THR A 677 25.73 -3.82 -3.15
N ALA A 678 24.97 -4.33 -2.20
CA ALA A 678 23.53 -4.52 -2.40
C ALA A 678 22.87 -3.15 -2.66
N ARG A 679 22.09 -3.04 -3.75
CA ARG A 679 21.46 -1.78 -4.13
C ARG A 679 20.00 -1.95 -4.51
N PRO A 680 19.06 -1.28 -3.84
CA PRO A 680 17.68 -1.20 -4.29
C PRO A 680 17.62 -0.74 -5.75
N SER A 681 16.77 -1.38 -6.56
CA SER A 681 16.78 -1.18 -8.01
C SER A 681 15.42 -1.40 -8.65
N VAL A 682 15.14 -0.74 -9.77
CA VAL A 682 14.03 -1.07 -10.65
C VAL A 682 14.46 -2.14 -11.65
N VAL A 683 13.65 -3.17 -11.80
CA VAL A 683 13.87 -4.28 -12.74
C VAL A 683 12.78 -4.27 -13.81
N ALA A 684 13.18 -4.51 -15.06
CA ALA A 684 12.27 -4.73 -16.18
C ALA A 684 12.29 -6.20 -16.60
N VAL A 685 11.10 -6.76 -16.86
CA VAL A 685 10.91 -8.15 -17.31
C VAL A 685 10.15 -8.14 -18.64
N TRP A 686 10.60 -8.93 -19.61
CA TRP A 686 9.97 -9.00 -20.94
C TRP A 686 10.16 -10.39 -21.57
N LYS A 687 9.41 -10.64 -22.64
CA LYS A 687 9.55 -11.86 -23.46
C LYS A 687 10.03 -11.49 -24.86
N ASN A 688 11.11 -12.11 -25.35
CA ASN A 688 11.61 -11.85 -26.69
C ASN A 688 10.56 -12.22 -27.76
N ASN A 689 10.19 -11.25 -28.59
CA ASN A 689 9.18 -11.40 -29.65
C ASN A 689 7.83 -11.97 -29.15
N GLY A 690 7.49 -11.72 -27.89
CA GLY A 690 6.25 -12.18 -27.25
C GLY A 690 5.62 -11.09 -26.40
N ARG A 691 4.45 -11.41 -25.84
CA ARG A 691 3.71 -10.57 -24.89
C ARG A 691 3.71 -11.24 -23.52
N ILE A 692 3.44 -10.46 -22.50
CA ILE A 692 3.29 -10.97 -21.13
C ILE A 692 2.06 -11.88 -21.06
N GLY A 693 2.25 -13.09 -20.53
CA GLY A 693 1.15 -14.05 -20.33
C GLY A 693 0.46 -14.57 -21.59
N VAL A 694 1.12 -14.52 -22.76
CA VAL A 694 0.55 -14.98 -24.03
C VAL A 694 1.42 -16.06 -24.65
#